data_4d83f7d48688a2516821082cbc395dc4
#
_entry.id   4d83f7d48688a2516821082cbc395dc4
#
_cell.length_a   1.000
_cell.length_b   1.000
_cell.length_c   1.000
_cell.angle_alpha   90.00
_cell.angle_beta   90.00
_cell.angle_gamma   90.00
#
_symmetry.space_group_name_H-M   'P 1'
#
loop_
_entity.id
_entity.type
_entity.pdbx_description
1 polymer ?
#
loop_
_entity_poly.entity_id
_entity_poly.type
_entity_poly.pdbx_seq_one_letter_code
_entity_poly.pdbx_strand_id
1 'polypeptide(L)'
;MIGRIEGFFLKIRRALSRSEWIVRLLGLPRVKGAESEAGIVLIQIDGLAHPQLKKALKKHRMSFLNKLMQKEDYALHPLYSGLPSNTPAFQGELFYGIQTCVPAFSYQNSVNGEVIRMYEPEAAAAMQKHLAEEGEGLLQDGSSYSGIFSGGAMESSFCAATLNWRKNLHGANAFSAAIFILWNSWSFIRVAGLLILEVGLALGDFVRGLVAGQDLGKELRFVPARVAISILLRELVTMNAMLDAARGLPIIQLNFLGYDEQAHRRGPSSAFAHWTLKGIDHAIKRVWKAAKRSGARDYEVWIYSDHGQEKSIPYESAHGRSIEKAISEIFDQPHDDKISAEKGIQLQRAEWLSLPIGRWLFAGSKRTETSPTPETRVTAMGPVGHVYPGIVATWEERLLKAKEIVEKGKVPMVAITDENGGVYMINDEGRFQLPVDAAAVFGIDHPHIKAVAQDMVKLCRHPDSGDYVLFGWSKKISLSFPGENGAHAGPGPAETTAFALLPGTAPVTLPTNRALRALDLREGVREFLGRAPGAFPGRRRQKNRKQKLLRVMTYNVHSCIGMDGKLSPERIARVIAQYDPDIVALQELDVGRRRTDAIDQAEVIARTLEMDFHFHAAMQLEEGEYGNAVLSHHPIHLVRAAQLQRLPGRRILEPRGALWVRVEVEGLCHQLINTHFGLSRRERLLQCEDLLGPDW
;
A
#
# COMPACT_ATOMS: atom_id res chain seq x y z
N MET A 1 -3.37 -3.77 -40.18
CA MET A 1 -4.80 -3.42 -40.25
C MET A 1 -5.53 -3.71 -38.92
N ILE A 2 -5.34 -4.90 -38.33
CA ILE A 2 -5.96 -5.28 -37.05
C ILE A 2 -5.58 -4.32 -35.91
N GLY A 3 -4.29 -3.99 -35.73
CA GLY A 3 -3.85 -3.07 -34.69
C GLY A 3 -4.36 -1.63 -34.83
N ARG A 4 -4.66 -1.17 -36.06
CA ARG A 4 -5.32 0.14 -36.28
C ARG A 4 -6.78 0.14 -35.82
N ILE A 5 -7.47 -0.97 -36.05
CA ILE A 5 -8.88 -1.15 -35.63
C ILE A 5 -8.94 -1.25 -34.09
N GLU A 6 -8.04 -2.04 -33.49
CA GLU A 6 -7.93 -2.12 -32.02
C GLU A 6 -7.53 -0.78 -31.39
N GLY A 7 -6.55 -0.08 -31.96
CA GLY A 7 -6.16 1.27 -31.53
C GLY A 7 -7.30 2.28 -31.63
N PHE A 8 -8.13 2.20 -32.68
CA PHE A 8 -9.33 3.02 -32.82
C PHE A 8 -10.38 2.72 -31.73
N PHE A 9 -10.68 1.43 -31.50
CA PHE A 9 -11.60 1.03 -30.43
C PHE A 9 -11.07 1.43 -29.04
N LEU A 10 -9.77 1.36 -28.83
CA LEU A 10 -9.15 1.78 -27.57
C LEU A 10 -9.21 3.31 -27.40
N LYS A 11 -8.99 4.10 -28.46
CA LYS A 11 -9.20 5.56 -28.46
C LYS A 11 -10.64 5.93 -28.15
N ILE A 12 -11.61 5.24 -28.76
CA ILE A 12 -13.06 5.42 -28.45
C ILE A 12 -13.33 5.04 -26.99
N ARG A 13 -12.81 3.91 -26.53
CA ARG A 13 -13.01 3.45 -25.16
C ARG A 13 -12.38 4.36 -24.11
N ARG A 14 -11.26 5.04 -24.44
CA ARG A 14 -10.68 6.12 -23.63
C ARG A 14 -11.55 7.38 -23.68
N ALA A 15 -11.95 7.82 -24.87
CA ALA A 15 -12.84 8.96 -25.02
C ALA A 15 -14.16 8.79 -24.27
N LEU A 16 -14.65 7.55 -24.10
CA LEU A 16 -15.81 7.18 -23.32
C LEU A 16 -15.52 6.88 -21.84
N SER A 17 -14.26 7.07 -21.36
CA SER A 17 -13.92 6.91 -19.96
C SER A 17 -14.59 7.98 -19.10
N ARG A 18 -15.39 7.56 -18.11
CA ARG A 18 -16.09 8.49 -17.21
C ARG A 18 -15.14 9.44 -16.49
N SER A 19 -14.00 8.95 -16.03
CA SER A 19 -13.00 9.75 -15.31
C SER A 19 -12.38 10.82 -16.21
N GLU A 20 -12.05 10.48 -17.46
CA GLU A 20 -11.54 11.43 -18.46
C GLU A 20 -12.52 12.56 -18.74
N TRP A 21 -13.82 12.21 -18.89
CA TRP A 21 -14.87 13.19 -19.13
C TRP A 21 -15.07 14.13 -17.95
N ILE A 22 -15.08 13.60 -16.71
CA ILE A 22 -15.21 14.42 -15.49
C ILE A 22 -14.03 15.39 -15.38
N VAL A 23 -12.79 14.92 -15.59
CA VAL A 23 -11.59 15.78 -15.53
C VAL A 23 -11.69 16.93 -16.54
N ARG A 24 -12.15 16.66 -17.79
CA ARG A 24 -12.36 17.70 -18.80
C ARG A 24 -13.48 18.66 -18.44
N LEU A 25 -14.64 18.12 -17.99
CA LEU A 25 -15.84 18.91 -17.70
C LEU A 25 -15.63 19.84 -16.49
N LEU A 26 -14.91 19.35 -15.46
CA LEU A 26 -14.60 20.12 -14.26
C LEU A 26 -13.34 20.98 -14.42
N GLY A 27 -12.65 20.94 -15.57
CA GLY A 27 -11.43 21.72 -15.81
C GLY A 27 -10.28 21.38 -14.83
N LEU A 28 -10.23 20.12 -14.32
CA LEU A 28 -9.21 19.74 -13.36
C LEU A 28 -7.82 19.76 -13.99
N PRO A 29 -6.80 20.26 -13.27
CA PRO A 29 -5.45 20.34 -13.79
C PRO A 29 -4.90 18.94 -14.10
N ARG A 30 -4.23 18.81 -15.25
CA ARG A 30 -3.56 17.58 -15.71
C ARG A 30 -2.05 17.79 -15.70
N VAL A 31 -1.33 16.75 -15.37
CA VAL A 31 0.12 16.70 -15.58
C VAL A 31 0.34 16.46 -17.08
N LYS A 32 0.97 17.43 -17.74
CA LYS A 32 1.28 17.37 -19.19
C LYS A 32 2.63 16.72 -19.42
N GLY A 33 2.75 15.97 -20.50
CA GLY A 33 4.03 15.35 -20.92
C GLY A 33 4.44 14.12 -20.13
N ALA A 34 3.54 13.56 -19.28
CA ALA A 34 3.82 12.41 -18.43
C ALA A 34 3.24 11.09 -18.96
N GLU A 35 2.80 11.05 -20.22
CA GLU A 35 2.10 9.89 -20.80
C GLU A 35 2.93 8.60 -20.78
N SER A 36 4.23 8.72 -20.94
CA SER A 36 5.21 7.61 -20.90
C SER A 36 5.86 7.41 -19.53
N GLU A 37 5.71 8.36 -18.61
CA GLU A 37 6.31 8.26 -17.30
C GLU A 37 5.63 7.20 -16.42
N ALA A 38 6.42 6.58 -15.54
CA ALA A 38 5.92 5.64 -14.56
C ALA A 38 5.06 6.36 -13.50
N GLY A 39 3.94 5.75 -13.14
CA GLY A 39 3.08 6.16 -12.03
C GLY A 39 2.70 4.99 -11.16
N ILE A 40 2.38 5.23 -9.90
CA ILE A 40 2.03 4.17 -8.97
C ILE A 40 0.74 4.50 -8.21
N VAL A 41 -0.09 3.47 -8.03
CA VAL A 41 -1.26 3.52 -7.15
C VAL A 41 -1.03 2.55 -6.00
N LEU A 42 -0.96 3.08 -4.79
CA LEU A 42 -0.78 2.35 -3.54
C LEU A 42 -2.13 2.16 -2.86
N ILE A 43 -2.60 0.92 -2.76
CA ILE A 43 -3.89 0.59 -2.16
C ILE A 43 -3.67 -0.15 -0.85
N GLN A 44 -3.99 0.50 0.26
CA GLN A 44 -3.98 -0.08 1.60
C GLN A 44 -5.35 -0.68 1.90
N ILE A 45 -5.38 -1.89 2.47
CA ILE A 45 -6.56 -2.50 3.09
C ILE A 45 -6.28 -2.59 4.58
N ASP A 46 -6.88 -1.67 5.33
CA ASP A 46 -6.66 -1.51 6.76
C ASP A 46 -6.98 -2.78 7.55
N GLY A 47 -6.08 -3.18 8.42
CA GLY A 47 -6.27 -4.26 9.40
C GLY A 47 -6.37 -5.69 8.85
N LEU A 48 -6.11 -5.92 7.55
CA LEU A 48 -6.29 -7.24 6.93
C LEU A 48 -5.04 -8.10 7.02
N ALA A 49 -5.00 -9.03 7.96
CA ALA A 49 -3.93 -10.01 8.10
C ALA A 49 -3.78 -10.93 6.88
N HIS A 50 -2.54 -11.31 6.55
CA HIS A 50 -2.22 -12.26 5.50
C HIS A 50 -3.00 -13.60 5.58
N PRO A 51 -3.17 -14.25 6.77
CA PRO A 51 -3.98 -15.46 6.88
C PRO A 51 -5.47 -15.21 6.59
N GLN A 52 -6.00 -14.04 6.97
CA GLN A 52 -7.39 -13.67 6.71
C GLN A 52 -7.62 -13.40 5.22
N LEU A 53 -6.66 -12.76 4.53
CA LEU A 53 -6.70 -12.61 3.08
C LEU A 53 -6.71 -13.97 2.39
N LYS A 54 -5.84 -14.90 2.75
CA LYS A 54 -5.85 -16.28 2.21
C LYS A 54 -7.20 -16.98 2.40
N LYS A 55 -7.81 -16.81 3.56
CA LYS A 55 -9.15 -17.34 3.86
C LYS A 55 -10.23 -16.69 3.00
N ALA A 56 -10.14 -15.36 2.77
CA ALA A 56 -11.06 -14.62 1.91
C ALA A 56 -10.95 -15.05 0.43
N LEU A 57 -9.73 -15.25 -0.06
CA LEU A 57 -9.46 -15.76 -1.41
C LEU A 57 -10.04 -17.16 -1.63
N LYS A 58 -9.81 -18.10 -0.68
CA LYS A 58 -10.38 -19.44 -0.72
C LYS A 58 -11.92 -19.43 -0.71
N LYS A 59 -12.54 -18.48 -0.03
CA LYS A 59 -14.00 -18.31 0.03
C LYS A 59 -14.57 -17.44 -1.10
N HIS A 60 -13.79 -17.13 -2.12
CA HIS A 60 -14.17 -16.26 -3.26
C HIS A 60 -14.74 -14.90 -2.84
N ARG A 61 -14.29 -14.34 -1.70
CA ARG A 61 -14.69 -13.02 -1.24
C ARG A 61 -13.94 -11.91 -1.95
N MET A 62 -12.73 -12.19 -2.48
CA MET A 62 -11.89 -11.27 -3.22
C MET A 62 -11.49 -11.89 -4.58
N SER A 63 -12.48 -12.03 -5.44
CA SER A 63 -12.34 -12.72 -6.74
C SER A 63 -11.46 -11.94 -7.71
N PHE A 64 -11.41 -10.61 -7.61
CA PHE A 64 -10.56 -9.81 -8.47
C PHE A 64 -9.08 -9.93 -8.08
N LEU A 65 -8.75 -9.92 -6.78
CA LEU A 65 -7.38 -10.17 -6.34
C LEU A 65 -6.90 -11.56 -6.76
N ASN A 66 -7.76 -12.56 -6.67
CA ASN A 66 -7.44 -13.90 -7.16
C ASN A 66 -7.15 -13.90 -8.66
N LYS A 67 -7.91 -13.12 -9.44
CA LYS A 67 -7.65 -12.94 -10.87
C LYS A 67 -6.30 -12.26 -11.14
N LEU A 68 -5.90 -11.26 -10.35
CA LEU A 68 -4.61 -10.60 -10.49
C LEU A 68 -3.46 -11.60 -10.33
N MET A 69 -3.53 -12.46 -9.32
CA MET A 69 -2.52 -13.51 -9.10
C MET A 69 -2.48 -14.56 -10.21
N GLN A 70 -3.62 -14.91 -10.79
CA GLN A 70 -3.70 -15.96 -11.81
C GLN A 70 -3.40 -15.48 -13.24
N LYS A 71 -3.66 -14.20 -13.55
CA LYS A 71 -3.66 -13.69 -14.93
C LYS A 71 -2.79 -12.47 -15.18
N GLU A 72 -2.35 -11.77 -14.13
CA GLU A 72 -1.69 -10.47 -14.24
C GLU A 72 -0.31 -10.47 -13.53
N ASP A 73 0.26 -11.65 -13.27
CA ASP A 73 1.57 -11.84 -12.65
C ASP A 73 1.75 -11.12 -11.31
N TYR A 74 0.73 -11.19 -10.43
CA TYR A 74 0.82 -10.68 -9.07
C TYR A 74 1.23 -11.78 -8.09
N ALA A 75 2.18 -11.48 -7.20
CA ALA A 75 2.63 -12.36 -6.13
C ALA A 75 2.22 -11.84 -4.75
N LEU A 76 1.72 -12.75 -3.90
CA LEU A 76 1.33 -12.45 -2.52
C LEU A 76 2.47 -12.77 -1.57
N HIS A 77 2.92 -11.77 -0.82
CA HIS A 77 4.01 -11.86 0.15
C HIS A 77 3.51 -11.55 1.56
N PRO A 78 3.99 -12.27 2.59
CA PRO A 78 3.80 -11.84 3.97
C PRO A 78 4.61 -10.56 4.23
N LEU A 79 4.02 -9.63 5.00
CA LEU A 79 4.60 -8.35 5.36
C LEU A 79 4.58 -8.24 6.89
N TYR A 80 5.70 -7.89 7.49
CA TYR A 80 5.78 -7.58 8.91
C TYR A 80 5.42 -6.10 9.14
N SER A 81 4.40 -5.86 9.96
CA SER A 81 3.83 -4.51 10.18
C SER A 81 4.70 -3.57 11.02
N GLY A 82 5.70 -4.09 11.73
CA GLY A 82 6.41 -3.34 12.76
C GLY A 82 5.68 -3.33 14.11
N LEU A 83 6.27 -2.69 15.12
CA LEU A 83 5.65 -2.40 16.41
C LEU A 83 5.74 -0.90 16.74
N PRO A 84 4.65 -0.32 17.29
CA PRO A 84 3.33 -0.95 17.47
C PRO A 84 2.69 -1.29 16.12
N SER A 85 1.97 -2.43 16.04
CA SER A 85 1.30 -2.87 14.81
C SER A 85 0.04 -2.06 14.55
N ASN A 86 0.21 -0.79 14.14
CA ASN A 86 -0.87 0.16 13.91
C ASN A 86 -0.59 1.07 12.70
N THR A 87 -1.64 1.71 12.20
CA THR A 87 -1.58 2.57 11.00
C THR A 87 -0.58 3.73 11.13
N PRO A 88 -0.51 4.51 12.24
CA PRO A 88 0.45 5.60 12.34
C PRO A 88 1.91 5.13 12.25
N ALA A 89 2.30 4.09 12.98
CA ALA A 89 3.66 3.56 12.94
C ALA A 89 4.03 3.01 11.56
N PHE A 90 3.10 2.26 10.93
CA PHE A 90 3.29 1.75 9.58
C PHE A 90 3.43 2.87 8.54
N GLN A 91 2.54 3.88 8.59
CA GLN A 91 2.60 5.02 7.68
C GLN A 91 3.82 5.91 7.93
N GLY A 92 4.29 6.04 9.16
CA GLY A 92 5.56 6.70 9.49
C GLY A 92 6.74 6.02 8.79
N GLU A 93 6.81 4.69 8.87
CA GLU A 93 7.85 3.91 8.19
C GLU A 93 7.71 3.93 6.66
N LEU A 94 6.49 3.75 6.12
CA LEU A 94 6.24 3.76 4.68
C LEU A 94 6.46 5.14 4.05
N PHE A 95 5.89 6.19 4.67
CA PHE A 95 5.87 7.52 4.03
C PHE A 95 7.12 8.34 4.32
N TYR A 96 7.78 8.14 5.46
CA TYR A 96 8.94 8.94 5.86
C TYR A 96 10.21 8.12 6.14
N GLY A 97 10.10 6.79 6.21
CA GLY A 97 11.23 5.90 6.49
C GLY A 97 11.56 5.76 7.98
N ILE A 98 10.71 6.25 8.88
CA ILE A 98 10.96 6.34 10.32
C ILE A 98 10.22 5.19 11.03
N GLN A 99 10.97 4.31 11.67
CA GLN A 99 10.44 3.16 12.41
C GLN A 99 10.02 3.57 13.81
N THR A 100 8.92 2.97 14.31
CA THR A 100 8.44 3.19 15.69
C THR A 100 8.29 4.68 16.03
N CYS A 101 7.75 5.45 15.11
CA CYS A 101 7.58 6.90 15.27
C CYS A 101 6.56 7.30 16.36
N VAL A 102 5.76 6.36 16.83
CA VAL A 102 4.82 6.50 17.95
C VAL A 102 4.90 5.27 18.83
N PRO A 103 4.78 5.39 20.18
CA PRO A 103 4.80 4.22 21.07
C PRO A 103 3.46 3.48 21.10
N ALA A 104 2.36 4.18 20.80
CA ALA A 104 1.00 3.63 20.72
C ALA A 104 0.11 4.55 19.87
N PHE A 105 -1.16 4.20 19.71
CA PHE A 105 -2.16 5.05 19.06
C PHE A 105 -2.60 6.21 19.98
N SER A 106 -2.57 5.97 21.31
CA SER A 106 -2.78 6.97 22.37
C SER A 106 -1.65 6.86 23.38
N TYR A 107 -1.01 7.98 23.72
CA TYR A 107 0.13 8.06 24.64
C TYR A 107 0.24 9.45 25.25
N GLN A 108 1.04 9.60 26.31
CA GLN A 108 1.34 10.89 26.91
C GLN A 108 2.65 11.43 26.33
N ASN A 109 2.64 12.68 25.90
CA ASN A 109 3.85 13.38 25.48
C ASN A 109 4.73 13.65 26.72
N SER A 110 5.98 13.23 26.66
CA SER A 110 6.95 13.31 27.76
C SER A 110 7.35 14.76 28.11
N VAL A 111 7.22 15.69 27.15
CA VAL A 111 7.66 17.09 27.33
C VAL A 111 6.59 17.92 28.02
N ASN A 112 5.33 17.83 27.60
CA ASN A 112 4.26 18.70 28.09
C ASN A 112 3.18 17.96 28.90
N GLY A 113 3.25 16.63 28.99
CA GLY A 113 2.30 15.81 29.73
C GLY A 113 0.92 15.67 29.09
N GLU A 114 0.72 16.16 27.87
CA GLU A 114 -0.57 16.05 27.15
C GLU A 114 -0.78 14.64 26.61
N VAL A 115 -2.03 14.19 26.62
CA VAL A 115 -2.40 12.92 25.99
C VAL A 115 -2.57 13.14 24.49
N ILE A 116 -1.72 12.50 23.72
CA ILE A 116 -1.72 12.49 22.26
C ILE A 116 -2.57 11.34 21.77
N ARG A 117 -3.48 11.61 20.84
CA ARG A 117 -4.30 10.59 20.16
C ARG A 117 -4.18 10.77 18.66
N MET A 118 -3.65 9.77 17.99
CA MET A 118 -3.27 9.86 16.57
C MET A 118 -4.44 9.99 15.58
N TYR A 119 -5.69 9.88 16.04
CA TYR A 119 -6.87 10.21 15.24
C TYR A 119 -7.26 11.70 15.34
N GLU A 120 -6.73 12.45 16.33
CA GLU A 120 -6.98 13.89 16.45
C GLU A 120 -6.13 14.66 15.43
N PRO A 121 -6.71 15.60 14.66
CA PRO A 121 -5.98 16.30 13.61
C PRO A 121 -4.78 17.08 14.05
N GLU A 122 -4.91 17.75 15.16
CA GLU A 122 -3.84 18.59 15.70
C GLU A 122 -2.64 17.71 16.08
N ALA A 123 -2.90 16.56 16.74
CA ALA A 123 -1.88 15.59 17.10
C ALA A 123 -1.25 14.93 15.85
N ALA A 124 -2.07 14.49 14.91
CA ALA A 124 -1.60 13.90 13.66
C ALA A 124 -0.80 14.89 12.81
N ALA A 125 -1.22 16.16 12.75
CA ALA A 125 -0.52 17.22 12.03
C ALA A 125 0.83 17.58 12.67
N ALA A 126 0.89 17.65 14.00
CA ALA A 126 2.13 17.90 14.74
C ALA A 126 3.13 16.76 14.53
N MET A 127 2.68 15.50 14.63
CA MET A 127 3.51 14.34 14.36
C MET A 127 3.98 14.30 12.91
N GLN A 128 3.10 14.57 11.95
CA GLN A 128 3.48 14.63 10.53
C GLN A 128 4.54 15.69 10.26
N LYS A 129 4.46 16.84 10.91
CA LYS A 129 5.47 17.89 10.78
C LYS A 129 6.83 17.38 11.28
N HIS A 130 6.87 16.74 12.43
CA HIS A 130 8.08 16.14 13.00
C HIS A 130 8.67 15.07 12.05
N LEU A 131 7.84 14.17 11.51
CA LEU A 131 8.28 13.17 10.54
C LEU A 131 8.85 13.79 9.26
N ALA A 132 8.29 14.91 8.81
CA ALA A 132 8.75 15.63 7.60
C ALA A 132 10.08 16.37 7.83
N GLU A 133 10.46 16.66 9.07
CA GLU A 133 11.77 17.21 9.42
C GLU A 133 12.88 16.13 9.39
N GLU A 134 12.53 14.87 9.67
CA GLU A 134 13.48 13.75 9.71
C GLU A 134 13.56 12.96 8.41
N GLY A 135 12.46 12.90 7.64
CA GLY A 135 12.35 12.07 6.44
C GLY A 135 11.59 12.74 5.29
N GLU A 136 12.07 12.50 4.07
CA GLU A 136 11.37 12.97 2.87
C GLU A 136 10.04 12.22 2.66
N GLY A 137 8.95 12.97 2.42
CA GLY A 137 7.63 12.38 2.15
C GLY A 137 7.59 11.58 0.85
N LEU A 138 7.10 10.35 0.92
CA LEU A 138 7.02 9.45 -0.25
C LEU A 138 6.01 9.94 -1.30
N LEU A 139 4.93 10.59 -0.86
CA LEU A 139 3.78 10.94 -1.69
C LEU A 139 3.85 12.33 -2.33
N GLN A 140 5.05 12.93 -2.39
CA GLN A 140 5.26 14.23 -3.03
C GLN A 140 4.70 14.26 -4.45
N ASP A 141 4.10 15.39 -4.83
CA ASP A 141 3.42 15.63 -6.12
C ASP A 141 2.22 14.70 -6.40
N GLY A 142 1.83 13.91 -5.42
CA GLY A 142 0.75 12.94 -5.52
C GLY A 142 -0.45 13.26 -4.66
N SER A 143 -1.27 12.23 -4.40
CA SER A 143 -2.45 12.32 -3.57
C SER A 143 -2.51 11.24 -2.49
N SER A 144 -3.19 11.57 -1.36
CA SER A 144 -3.38 10.66 -0.22
C SER A 144 -4.82 10.71 0.28
N TYR A 145 -5.42 9.53 0.50
CA TYR A 145 -6.82 9.38 0.89
C TYR A 145 -6.98 8.46 2.09
N SER A 146 -7.68 8.94 3.13
CA SER A 146 -8.08 8.17 4.32
C SER A 146 -6.91 7.60 5.14
N GLY A 147 -5.75 8.27 5.14
CA GLY A 147 -4.60 7.95 5.99
C GLY A 147 -4.65 8.68 7.33
N ILE A 148 -3.68 8.39 8.20
CA ILE A 148 -3.34 9.25 9.34
C ILE A 148 -2.50 10.42 8.79
N PHE A 149 -1.43 10.13 8.06
CA PHE A 149 -0.54 11.10 7.45
C PHE A 149 -0.80 11.28 5.95
N SER A 150 -0.47 12.45 5.43
CA SER A 150 -0.53 12.71 3.99
C SER A 150 0.74 12.32 3.23
N GLY A 151 1.83 11.98 3.94
CA GLY A 151 3.08 11.56 3.31
C GLY A 151 3.74 12.59 2.39
N GLY A 152 3.47 13.89 2.58
CA GLY A 152 3.94 14.96 1.71
C GLY A 152 3.12 15.13 0.42
N ALA A 153 1.94 14.48 0.31
CA ALA A 153 1.07 14.61 -0.85
C ALA A 153 0.62 16.06 -1.09
N MET A 154 0.60 16.47 -2.35
CA MET A 154 0.11 17.78 -2.77
C MET A 154 -1.41 17.91 -2.52
N GLU A 155 -2.14 16.82 -2.74
CA GLU A 155 -3.58 16.74 -2.49
C GLU A 155 -3.89 15.64 -1.47
N SER A 156 -4.61 15.98 -0.41
CA SER A 156 -5.02 15.00 0.60
C SER A 156 -6.47 15.23 1.02
N SER A 157 -7.21 14.13 1.16
CA SER A 157 -8.59 14.18 1.64
C SER A 157 -8.85 13.04 2.61
N PHE A 158 -9.58 13.36 3.69
CA PHE A 158 -9.92 12.42 4.74
C PHE A 158 -8.69 11.84 5.50
N CYS A 159 -7.53 12.51 5.41
CA CYS A 159 -6.35 12.19 6.21
C CYS A 159 -6.40 12.97 7.53
N ALA A 160 -6.12 12.32 8.67
CA ALA A 160 -6.23 12.96 9.97
C ALA A 160 -5.37 14.23 10.06
N ALA A 161 -4.11 14.16 9.65
CA ALA A 161 -3.16 15.28 9.73
C ALA A 161 -3.53 16.51 8.88
N THR A 162 -4.37 16.37 7.87
CA THR A 162 -4.71 17.47 6.94
C THR A 162 -6.20 17.83 6.93
N LEU A 163 -6.99 17.24 7.83
CA LEU A 163 -8.41 17.44 7.85
C LEU A 163 -8.78 18.85 8.32
N ASN A 164 -9.15 19.69 7.37
CA ASN A 164 -9.67 21.03 7.63
C ASN A 164 -11.03 21.20 6.97
N TRP A 165 -12.09 20.94 7.74
CA TRP A 165 -13.49 20.99 7.26
C TRP A 165 -13.89 22.33 6.66
N ARG A 166 -13.30 23.44 7.14
CA ARG A 166 -13.64 24.80 6.63
C ARG A 166 -13.10 25.04 5.23
N LYS A 167 -11.92 24.52 4.88
CA LYS A 167 -11.33 24.69 3.53
C LYS A 167 -11.98 23.77 2.49
N ASN A 168 -12.36 22.56 2.88
CA ASN A 168 -12.88 21.56 1.94
C ASN A 168 -14.31 21.86 1.47
N LEU A 169 -15.14 22.55 2.27
CA LEU A 169 -16.52 22.90 1.91
C LEU A 169 -16.65 24.24 1.16
N HIS A 170 -15.74 25.19 1.34
CA HIS A 170 -15.83 26.51 0.72
C HIS A 170 -15.28 26.57 -0.72
N GLY A 171 -14.55 25.55 -1.18
CA GLY A 171 -14.01 25.47 -2.54
C GLY A 171 -14.86 24.72 -3.56
N ALA A 172 -15.89 24.00 -3.14
CA ALA A 172 -16.73 23.22 -4.06
C ALA A 172 -17.83 24.11 -4.68
N ASN A 173 -17.68 24.45 -5.96
CA ASN A 173 -18.74 25.07 -6.73
C ASN A 173 -19.94 24.11 -6.77
N ALA A 174 -21.14 24.58 -6.37
CA ALA A 174 -22.38 23.77 -6.34
C ALA A 174 -22.69 23.08 -7.69
N PHE A 175 -22.34 23.73 -8.80
CA PHE A 175 -22.46 23.18 -10.14
C PHE A 175 -21.54 21.98 -10.36
N SER A 176 -20.27 22.08 -9.95
CA SER A 176 -19.30 20.97 -10.02
C SER A 176 -19.72 19.78 -9.14
N ALA A 177 -20.25 20.05 -7.95
CA ALA A 177 -20.80 19.03 -7.06
C ALA A 177 -22.04 18.35 -7.67
N ALA A 178 -22.95 19.10 -8.27
CA ALA A 178 -24.12 18.56 -8.95
C ALA A 178 -23.73 17.66 -10.14
N ILE A 179 -22.78 18.10 -10.98
CA ILE A 179 -22.25 17.29 -12.09
C ILE A 179 -21.60 16.00 -11.57
N PHE A 180 -20.80 16.10 -10.52
CA PHE A 180 -20.14 14.95 -9.92
C PHE A 180 -21.15 13.92 -9.39
N ILE A 181 -22.22 14.38 -8.71
CA ILE A 181 -23.31 13.53 -8.22
C ILE A 181 -24.07 12.91 -9.37
N LEU A 182 -24.47 13.71 -10.36
CA LEU A 182 -25.25 13.24 -11.51
C LEU A 182 -24.47 12.18 -12.30
N TRP A 183 -23.19 12.41 -12.54
CA TRP A 183 -22.34 11.49 -13.29
C TRP A 183 -22.01 10.19 -12.53
N ASN A 184 -21.97 10.27 -11.22
CA ASN A 184 -21.80 9.12 -10.35
C ASN A 184 -23.14 8.60 -9.76
N SER A 185 -24.30 9.00 -10.31
CA SER A 185 -25.63 8.66 -9.80
C SER A 185 -25.81 7.16 -9.54
N TRP A 186 -25.32 6.29 -10.44
CA TRP A 186 -25.35 4.85 -10.24
C TRP A 186 -24.55 4.40 -9.00
N SER A 187 -23.39 5.01 -8.73
CA SER A 187 -22.61 4.75 -7.53
C SER A 187 -23.36 5.21 -6.28
N PHE A 188 -24.01 6.38 -6.33
CA PHE A 188 -24.82 6.89 -5.22
C PHE A 188 -26.09 6.07 -5.00
N ILE A 189 -26.79 5.63 -6.06
CA ILE A 189 -27.95 4.71 -5.94
C ILE A 189 -27.51 3.39 -5.31
N ARG A 190 -26.38 2.84 -5.74
CA ARG A 190 -25.81 1.63 -5.15
C ARG A 190 -25.40 1.82 -3.69
N VAL A 191 -24.81 2.97 -3.34
CA VAL A 191 -24.51 3.36 -1.96
C VAL A 191 -25.81 3.42 -1.15
N ALA A 192 -26.84 4.09 -1.64
CA ALA A 192 -28.14 4.15 -0.98
C ALA A 192 -28.76 2.75 -0.75
N GLY A 193 -28.71 1.88 -1.76
CA GLY A 193 -29.15 0.48 -1.61
C GLY A 193 -28.35 -0.32 -0.59
N LEU A 194 -27.02 -0.15 -0.56
CA LEU A 194 -26.16 -0.77 0.45
C LEU A 194 -26.40 -0.19 1.85
N LEU A 195 -26.75 1.11 1.95
CA LEU A 195 -27.16 1.76 3.19
C LEU A 195 -28.42 1.14 3.77
N ILE A 196 -29.44 0.94 2.95
CA ILE A 196 -30.72 0.29 3.34
C ILE A 196 -30.44 -1.15 3.82
N LEU A 197 -29.60 -1.89 3.10
CA LEU A 197 -29.21 -3.24 3.47
C LEU A 197 -28.46 -3.25 4.82
N GLU A 198 -27.55 -2.31 5.05
CA GLU A 198 -26.80 -2.17 6.29
C GLU A 198 -27.69 -1.82 7.48
N VAL A 199 -28.67 -0.94 7.29
CA VAL A 199 -29.67 -0.65 8.31
C VAL A 199 -30.50 -1.90 8.65
N GLY A 200 -30.89 -2.67 7.64
CA GLY A 200 -31.60 -3.95 7.85
C GLY A 200 -30.77 -4.98 8.60
N LEU A 201 -29.47 -5.09 8.29
CA LEU A 201 -28.54 -5.99 9.01
C LEU A 201 -28.28 -5.50 10.43
N ALA A 202 -28.19 -4.19 10.65
CA ALA A 202 -28.04 -3.60 11.96
C ALA A 202 -29.27 -3.83 12.86
N LEU A 203 -30.46 -3.76 12.30
CA LEU A 203 -31.70 -4.14 12.99
C LEU A 203 -31.71 -5.64 13.36
N GLY A 204 -31.22 -6.51 12.49
CA GLY A 204 -31.06 -7.94 12.76
C GLY A 204 -30.04 -8.21 13.88
N ASP A 205 -28.92 -7.48 13.88
CA ASP A 205 -27.91 -7.57 14.95
C ASP A 205 -28.41 -6.97 16.27
N PHE A 206 -29.22 -5.92 16.19
CA PHE A 206 -29.89 -5.31 17.34
C PHE A 206 -30.83 -6.33 18.04
N VAL A 207 -31.64 -7.07 17.29
CA VAL A 207 -32.50 -8.11 17.83
C VAL A 207 -31.69 -9.25 18.46
N ARG A 208 -30.55 -9.62 17.86
CA ARG A 208 -29.64 -10.62 18.42
C ARG A 208 -28.91 -10.11 19.66
N GLY A 209 -28.54 -8.82 19.69
CA GLY A 209 -27.93 -8.15 20.84
C GLY A 209 -28.86 -8.04 22.04
N LEU A 210 -30.17 -7.83 21.81
CA LEU A 210 -31.21 -7.91 22.82
C LEU A 210 -31.22 -9.26 23.55
N VAL A 211 -31.09 -10.33 22.77
CA VAL A 211 -31.06 -11.71 23.32
C VAL A 211 -29.74 -12.00 24.05
N ALA A 212 -28.64 -11.29 23.69
CA ALA A 212 -27.29 -11.49 24.24
C ALA A 212 -26.94 -10.51 25.40
N GLY A 213 -27.85 -9.63 25.82
CA GLY A 213 -27.62 -8.70 26.96
C GLY A 213 -26.65 -7.54 26.65
N GLN A 214 -26.47 -7.15 25.39
CA GLN A 214 -25.56 -6.07 24.99
C GLN A 214 -26.23 -4.68 25.10
N ASP A 215 -25.39 -3.63 25.30
CA ASP A 215 -25.85 -2.24 25.42
C ASP A 215 -26.40 -1.70 24.09
N LEU A 216 -27.71 -1.59 24.02
CA LEU A 216 -28.49 -1.18 22.86
C LEU A 216 -28.20 0.26 22.40
N GLY A 217 -27.86 1.15 23.33
CA GLY A 217 -27.55 2.54 23.01
C GLY A 217 -26.24 2.67 22.23
N LYS A 218 -25.26 1.83 22.56
CA LYS A 218 -23.97 1.78 21.84
C LYS A 218 -24.16 1.20 20.43
N GLU A 219 -25.03 0.18 20.26
CA GLU A 219 -25.32 -0.41 18.95
C GLU A 219 -25.97 0.59 17.98
N LEU A 220 -26.98 1.30 18.43
CA LEU A 220 -27.74 2.24 17.58
C LEU A 220 -26.89 3.43 17.11
N ARG A 221 -25.98 3.92 17.98
CA ARG A 221 -25.05 5.02 17.65
C ARG A 221 -23.97 4.60 16.65
N PHE A 222 -23.61 3.33 16.62
CA PHE A 222 -22.55 2.82 15.73
C PHE A 222 -23.00 2.66 14.27
N VAL A 223 -24.31 2.44 14.02
CA VAL A 223 -24.84 2.19 12.66
C VAL A 223 -24.55 3.31 11.67
N PRO A 224 -24.83 4.60 11.97
CA PRO A 224 -24.56 5.70 11.03
C PRO A 224 -23.07 5.84 10.70
N ALA A 225 -22.19 5.68 11.69
CA ALA A 225 -20.75 5.78 11.52
C ALA A 225 -20.21 4.66 10.64
N ARG A 226 -20.63 3.43 10.86
CA ARG A 226 -20.28 2.26 10.08
C ARG A 226 -20.63 2.43 8.60
N VAL A 227 -21.81 2.93 8.36
CA VAL A 227 -22.32 3.22 7.02
C VAL A 227 -21.48 4.28 6.33
N ALA A 228 -21.20 5.38 7.04
CA ALA A 228 -20.40 6.48 6.49
C ALA A 228 -18.98 6.02 6.15
N ILE A 229 -18.32 5.27 7.03
CA ILE A 229 -16.91 4.84 6.85
C ILE A 229 -16.81 3.69 5.86
N SER A 230 -17.59 2.61 6.06
CA SER A 230 -17.41 1.39 5.26
C SER A 230 -17.91 1.50 3.83
N ILE A 231 -18.86 2.35 3.55
CA ILE A 231 -19.50 2.44 2.24
C ILE A 231 -19.27 3.77 1.56
N LEU A 232 -19.66 4.88 2.18
CA LEU A 232 -19.58 6.21 1.55
C LEU A 232 -18.12 6.64 1.36
N LEU A 233 -17.31 6.55 2.41
CA LEU A 233 -15.89 6.94 2.33
C LEU A 233 -15.14 6.08 1.32
N ARG A 234 -15.38 4.76 1.30
CA ARG A 234 -14.80 3.87 0.29
C ARG A 234 -15.13 4.31 -1.14
N GLU A 235 -16.39 4.68 -1.42
CA GLU A 235 -16.79 5.13 -2.75
C GLU A 235 -16.15 6.48 -3.11
N LEU A 236 -16.10 7.44 -2.18
CA LEU A 236 -15.47 8.75 -2.40
C LEU A 236 -13.97 8.60 -2.70
N VAL A 237 -13.26 7.83 -1.89
CA VAL A 237 -11.82 7.55 -2.08
C VAL A 237 -11.57 6.84 -3.41
N THR A 238 -12.42 5.86 -3.77
CA THR A 238 -12.33 5.17 -5.07
C THR A 238 -12.50 6.14 -6.24
N MET A 239 -13.48 7.05 -6.17
CA MET A 239 -13.73 8.02 -7.23
C MET A 239 -12.59 9.02 -7.36
N ASN A 240 -12.08 9.56 -6.25
CA ASN A 240 -10.96 10.49 -6.26
C ASN A 240 -9.70 9.84 -6.85
N ALA A 241 -9.33 8.64 -6.42
CA ALA A 241 -8.19 7.92 -6.98
C ALA A 241 -8.33 7.66 -8.49
N MET A 242 -9.55 7.38 -8.99
CA MET A 242 -9.81 7.23 -10.42
C MET A 242 -9.66 8.55 -11.19
N LEU A 243 -10.04 9.68 -10.59
CA LEU A 243 -9.86 11.01 -11.17
C LEU A 243 -8.37 11.39 -11.23
N ASP A 244 -7.61 11.13 -10.18
CA ASP A 244 -6.19 11.43 -10.12
C ASP A 244 -5.39 10.58 -11.10
N ALA A 245 -5.77 9.31 -11.28
CA ALA A 245 -5.20 8.49 -12.34
C ALA A 245 -5.48 9.06 -13.74
N ALA A 246 -6.66 9.66 -13.98
CA ALA A 246 -6.97 10.34 -15.24
C ALA A 246 -6.26 11.69 -15.39
N ARG A 247 -5.89 12.35 -14.29
CA ARG A 247 -5.08 13.58 -14.26
C ARG A 247 -3.58 13.35 -14.46
N GLY A 248 -3.09 12.13 -14.19
CA GLY A 248 -1.69 11.74 -14.35
C GLY A 248 -0.80 12.03 -13.13
N LEU A 249 -1.34 12.06 -11.91
CA LEU A 249 -0.51 12.24 -10.69
C LEU A 249 0.52 11.10 -10.55
N PRO A 250 1.78 11.38 -10.16
CA PRO A 250 2.84 10.36 -10.15
C PRO A 250 2.62 9.24 -9.13
N ILE A 251 2.01 9.57 -7.98
CA ILE A 251 1.72 8.62 -6.91
C ILE A 251 0.35 8.91 -6.31
N ILE A 252 -0.45 7.87 -6.13
CA ILE A 252 -1.80 7.95 -5.59
C ILE A 252 -1.91 6.91 -4.48
N GLN A 253 -2.12 7.35 -3.24
CA GLN A 253 -2.31 6.47 -2.09
C GLN A 253 -3.75 6.52 -1.61
N LEU A 254 -4.33 5.35 -1.30
CA LEU A 254 -5.65 5.27 -0.71
C LEU A 254 -5.73 4.13 0.32
N ASN A 255 -6.48 4.38 1.41
CA ASN A 255 -6.73 3.40 2.47
C ASN A 255 -8.21 3.02 2.54
N PHE A 256 -8.51 1.74 2.60
CA PHE A 256 -9.85 1.18 2.78
C PHE A 256 -10.07 0.72 4.22
N LEU A 257 -10.67 1.56 5.05
CA LEU A 257 -10.87 1.33 6.49
C LEU A 257 -11.95 0.28 6.83
N GLY A 258 -12.83 -0.04 5.88
CA GLY A 258 -14.08 -0.76 6.18
C GLY A 258 -13.92 -2.18 6.75
N TYR A 259 -12.82 -2.88 6.47
CA TYR A 259 -12.56 -4.20 7.06
C TYR A 259 -12.11 -4.07 8.52
N ASP A 260 -11.17 -3.18 8.79
CA ASP A 260 -10.64 -2.91 10.13
C ASP A 260 -11.76 -2.57 11.12
N GLU A 261 -12.62 -1.63 10.74
CA GLU A 261 -13.78 -1.21 11.53
C GLU A 261 -14.74 -2.37 11.90
N GLN A 262 -14.96 -3.29 10.96
CA GLN A 262 -15.81 -4.46 11.23
C GLN A 262 -15.10 -5.52 12.05
N ALA A 263 -13.79 -5.67 11.88
CA ALA A 263 -12.99 -6.63 12.58
C ALA A 263 -12.84 -6.27 14.07
N HIS A 264 -12.62 -5.01 14.40
CA HIS A 264 -12.64 -4.51 15.79
C HIS A 264 -13.92 -4.89 16.52
N ARG A 265 -15.07 -4.68 15.88
CA ARG A 265 -16.35 -4.90 16.54
C ARG A 265 -16.74 -6.38 16.65
N ARG A 266 -16.50 -7.17 15.61
CA ARG A 266 -17.04 -8.54 15.48
C ARG A 266 -15.97 -9.62 15.43
N GLY A 267 -14.72 -9.22 15.50
CA GLY A 267 -13.55 -10.07 15.30
C GLY A 267 -13.18 -10.24 13.81
N PRO A 268 -11.88 -10.42 13.54
CA PRO A 268 -11.30 -10.43 12.19
C PRO A 268 -11.78 -11.60 11.31
N SER A 269 -12.24 -12.68 11.92
CA SER A 269 -12.77 -13.87 11.20
C SER A 269 -14.27 -13.85 10.99
N SER A 270 -14.99 -12.81 11.44
CA SER A 270 -16.44 -12.73 11.35
C SER A 270 -16.94 -12.76 9.91
N ALA A 271 -18.12 -13.33 9.72
CA ALA A 271 -18.74 -13.39 8.38
C ALA A 271 -18.96 -12.00 7.78
N PHE A 272 -19.22 -11.04 8.65
CA PHE A 272 -19.51 -9.66 8.29
C PHE A 272 -18.24 -8.89 7.87
N ALA A 273 -17.15 -8.99 8.64
CA ALA A 273 -15.84 -8.42 8.25
C ALA A 273 -15.41 -8.98 6.87
N HIS A 274 -15.54 -10.30 6.66
CA HIS A 274 -15.27 -10.93 5.37
C HIS A 274 -16.25 -10.53 4.25
N TRP A 275 -17.49 -10.14 4.57
CA TRP A 275 -18.43 -9.65 3.57
C TRP A 275 -18.02 -8.27 3.03
N THR A 276 -17.49 -7.40 3.90
CA THR A 276 -16.98 -6.07 3.52
C THR A 276 -15.88 -6.16 2.46
N LEU A 277 -15.05 -7.21 2.51
CA LEU A 277 -13.99 -7.45 1.53
C LEU A 277 -14.48 -7.56 0.09
N LYS A 278 -15.73 -8.02 -0.15
CA LYS A 278 -16.31 -8.02 -1.52
C LYS A 278 -16.45 -6.61 -2.08
N GLY A 279 -16.83 -5.66 -1.23
CA GLY A 279 -16.96 -4.27 -1.62
C GLY A 279 -15.60 -3.63 -1.90
N ILE A 280 -14.60 -3.96 -1.10
CA ILE A 280 -13.21 -3.52 -1.26
C ILE A 280 -12.62 -4.11 -2.55
N ASP A 281 -12.79 -5.40 -2.81
CA ASP A 281 -12.34 -6.08 -4.04
C ASP A 281 -12.90 -5.42 -5.30
N HIS A 282 -14.20 -5.04 -5.26
CA HIS A 282 -14.84 -4.32 -6.35
C HIS A 282 -14.29 -2.88 -6.52
N ALA A 283 -13.98 -2.18 -5.44
CA ALA A 283 -13.36 -0.86 -5.47
C ALA A 283 -11.95 -0.93 -6.08
N ILE A 284 -11.13 -1.88 -5.62
CA ILE A 284 -9.80 -2.15 -6.17
C ILE A 284 -9.86 -2.42 -7.68
N LYS A 285 -10.81 -3.26 -8.12
CA LYS A 285 -11.02 -3.53 -9.55
C LYS A 285 -11.32 -2.27 -10.36
N ARG A 286 -12.07 -1.32 -9.82
CA ARG A 286 -12.39 -0.04 -10.48
C ARG A 286 -11.15 0.84 -10.60
N VAL A 287 -10.40 1.01 -9.49
CA VAL A 287 -9.15 1.78 -9.45
C VAL A 287 -8.11 1.17 -10.41
N TRP A 288 -7.88 -0.13 -10.32
CA TRP A 288 -6.95 -0.85 -11.20
C TRP A 288 -7.29 -0.65 -12.68
N LYS A 289 -8.58 -0.78 -13.04
CA LYS A 289 -9.02 -0.52 -14.42
C LYS A 289 -8.84 0.92 -14.85
N ALA A 290 -9.07 1.89 -13.96
CA ALA A 290 -8.85 3.31 -14.25
C ALA A 290 -7.36 3.59 -14.45
N ALA A 291 -6.50 3.09 -13.58
CA ALA A 291 -5.04 3.20 -13.67
C ALA A 291 -4.52 2.60 -15.00
N LYS A 292 -4.89 1.36 -15.32
CA LYS A 292 -4.47 0.69 -16.58
C LYS A 292 -5.02 1.33 -17.84
N ARG A 293 -6.11 2.10 -17.77
CA ARG A 293 -6.71 2.81 -18.91
C ARG A 293 -6.32 4.28 -18.99
N SER A 294 -5.65 4.81 -17.97
CA SER A 294 -5.24 6.19 -17.97
C SER A 294 -4.39 6.51 -19.21
N GLY A 295 -4.72 7.57 -19.93
CA GLY A 295 -3.92 8.12 -21.01
C GLY A 295 -2.82 9.03 -20.50
N ALA A 296 -2.91 9.50 -19.26
CA ALA A 296 -2.06 10.55 -18.74
C ALA A 296 -0.73 10.04 -18.14
N ARG A 297 -0.66 8.76 -17.71
CA ARG A 297 0.55 8.15 -17.16
C ARG A 297 0.48 6.62 -17.24
N ASP A 298 1.62 5.94 -17.17
CA ASP A 298 1.69 4.46 -17.12
C ASP A 298 1.73 3.98 -15.69
N TYR A 299 0.59 3.45 -15.18
CA TYR A 299 0.45 3.10 -13.77
C TYR A 299 0.69 1.62 -13.47
N GLU A 300 1.45 1.37 -12.40
CA GLU A 300 1.36 0.13 -11.63
C GLU A 300 0.44 0.29 -10.41
N VAL A 301 -0.10 -0.82 -9.92
CA VAL A 301 -0.98 -0.83 -8.74
C VAL A 301 -0.44 -1.84 -7.75
N TRP A 302 -0.05 -1.37 -6.56
CA TRP A 302 0.41 -2.20 -5.46
C TRP A 302 -0.65 -2.24 -4.37
N ILE A 303 -0.94 -3.42 -3.85
CA ILE A 303 -1.99 -3.63 -2.85
C ILE A 303 -1.34 -4.22 -1.61
N TYR A 304 -1.60 -3.63 -0.44
CA TYR A 304 -1.00 -4.07 0.81
C TYR A 304 -1.95 -3.84 1.99
N SER A 305 -1.64 -4.43 3.13
CA SER A 305 -2.18 -4.02 4.42
C SER A 305 -1.07 -3.49 5.32
N ASP A 306 -1.42 -2.67 6.27
CA ASP A 306 -0.50 -2.08 7.24
C ASP A 306 -0.30 -2.99 8.45
N HIS A 307 -1.34 -3.65 8.92
CA HIS A 307 -1.32 -4.63 10.01
C HIS A 307 -2.43 -5.67 9.82
N GLY A 308 -2.49 -6.61 10.72
CA GLY A 308 -3.63 -7.49 10.89
C GLY A 308 -4.37 -7.19 12.19
N GLN A 309 -5.16 -8.16 12.67
CA GLN A 309 -5.83 -8.09 13.97
C GLN A 309 -5.85 -9.46 14.64
N GLU A 310 -5.65 -9.47 15.96
CA GLU A 310 -5.95 -10.62 16.81
C GLU A 310 -7.44 -10.64 17.16
N LYS A 311 -7.99 -11.85 17.32
CA LYS A 311 -9.29 -12.01 17.97
C LYS A 311 -9.09 -11.76 19.44
N SER A 312 -9.72 -10.75 20.00
CA SER A 312 -9.59 -10.34 21.40
C SER A 312 -10.88 -10.49 22.19
N ILE A 313 -10.73 -10.48 23.50
CA ILE A 313 -11.82 -10.40 24.47
C ILE A 313 -11.71 -9.03 25.14
N PRO A 314 -12.79 -8.24 25.25
CA PRO A 314 -12.76 -6.99 26.00
C PRO A 314 -12.33 -7.23 27.45
N TYR A 315 -11.36 -6.48 27.94
CA TYR A 315 -10.81 -6.62 29.29
C TYR A 315 -11.91 -6.47 30.37
N GLU A 316 -12.76 -5.47 30.21
CA GLU A 316 -13.89 -5.23 31.12
C GLU A 316 -14.86 -6.42 31.15
N SER A 317 -15.13 -7.04 30.01
CA SER A 317 -15.99 -8.24 29.94
C SER A 317 -15.35 -9.45 30.61
N ALA A 318 -14.01 -9.57 30.58
CA ALA A 318 -13.29 -10.67 31.18
C ALA A 318 -13.11 -10.52 32.71
N HIS A 319 -13.00 -9.28 33.20
CA HIS A 319 -12.59 -9.01 34.60
C HIS A 319 -13.55 -8.14 35.41
N GLY A 320 -14.66 -7.66 34.81
CA GLY A 320 -15.72 -6.89 35.48
C GLY A 320 -15.34 -5.47 35.92
N ARG A 321 -14.17 -4.95 35.42
CA ARG A 321 -13.67 -3.60 35.67
C ARG A 321 -12.82 -3.11 34.51
N SER A 322 -12.71 -1.78 34.35
CA SER A 322 -11.83 -1.21 33.32
C SER A 322 -10.36 -1.36 33.70
N ILE A 323 -9.46 -1.24 32.72
CA ILE A 323 -8.00 -1.29 32.96
C ILE A 323 -7.54 -0.12 33.80
N GLU A 324 -8.10 1.07 33.58
CA GLU A 324 -7.79 2.28 34.33
C GLU A 324 -8.12 2.09 35.81
N LYS A 325 -9.28 1.52 36.13
CA LYS A 325 -9.68 1.18 37.51
C LYS A 325 -8.73 0.15 38.12
N ALA A 326 -8.38 -0.89 37.38
CA ALA A 326 -7.46 -1.92 37.88
C ALA A 326 -6.06 -1.33 38.21
N ILE A 327 -5.55 -0.42 37.37
CA ILE A 327 -4.27 0.23 37.61
C ILE A 327 -4.35 1.22 38.76
N SER A 328 -5.43 2.03 38.85
CA SER A 328 -5.63 2.97 39.96
C SER A 328 -5.65 2.27 41.32
N GLU A 329 -6.29 1.12 41.42
CA GLU A 329 -6.30 0.29 42.64
C GLU A 329 -4.90 -0.23 43.01
N ILE A 330 -4.04 -0.58 42.04
CA ILE A 330 -2.67 -1.07 42.26
C ILE A 330 -1.73 0.07 42.72
N PHE A 331 -1.98 1.29 42.25
CA PHE A 331 -1.19 2.44 42.62
C PHE A 331 -1.79 3.27 43.78
N ASP A 332 -2.81 2.71 44.48
CA ASP A 332 -3.51 3.35 45.61
C ASP A 332 -4.03 4.76 45.29
N GLN A 333 -4.51 4.96 44.08
CA GLN A 333 -5.01 6.25 43.58
C GLN A 333 -6.55 6.26 43.54
N PRO A 334 -7.20 7.38 43.84
CA PRO A 334 -8.64 7.51 43.68
C PRO A 334 -9.02 7.40 42.20
N HIS A 335 -10.00 6.56 41.88
CA HIS A 335 -10.54 6.44 40.53
C HIS A 335 -11.87 7.20 40.46
N ASP A 336 -11.98 8.18 39.60
CA ASP A 336 -13.27 8.81 39.28
C ASP A 336 -13.97 7.99 38.18
N ASP A 337 -15.01 7.26 38.56
CA ASP A 337 -15.85 6.47 37.65
C ASP A 337 -16.49 7.32 36.51
N LYS A 338 -16.43 8.67 36.64
CA LYS A 338 -16.88 9.61 35.59
C LYS A 338 -15.84 9.87 34.52
N ILE A 339 -14.56 9.58 34.78
CA ILE A 339 -13.51 9.57 33.77
C ILE A 339 -13.71 8.29 32.98
N SER A 340 -14.57 8.34 31.97
CA SER A 340 -14.90 7.17 31.15
C SER A 340 -13.64 6.61 30.53
N ALA A 341 -13.47 5.29 30.60
CA ALA A 341 -12.50 4.52 29.82
C ALA A 341 -12.39 5.07 28.39
N GLU A 342 -11.19 5.11 27.81
CA GLU A 342 -11.02 5.56 26.43
C GLU A 342 -11.99 4.80 25.54
N LYS A 343 -12.84 5.55 24.83
CA LYS A 343 -13.76 4.95 23.88
C LYS A 343 -12.96 4.27 22.79
N GLY A 344 -13.34 3.09 22.35
CA GLY A 344 -12.66 2.41 21.24
C GLY A 344 -12.50 3.32 20.02
N ILE A 345 -11.43 3.11 19.25
CA ILE A 345 -11.00 3.90 18.06
C ILE A 345 -12.18 4.22 17.14
N GLN A 346 -13.14 3.30 17.01
CA GLN A 346 -14.29 3.39 16.13
C GLN A 346 -15.29 4.49 16.49
N LEU A 347 -15.64 4.59 17.79
CA LEU A 347 -16.57 5.63 18.24
C LEU A 347 -15.94 7.03 18.07
N GLN A 348 -14.66 7.12 18.24
CA GLN A 348 -13.91 8.37 18.15
C GLN A 348 -13.71 8.78 16.68
N ARG A 349 -13.36 7.85 15.78
CA ARG A 349 -13.35 8.11 14.32
C ARG A 349 -14.74 8.48 13.81
N ALA A 350 -15.80 7.89 14.36
CA ALA A 350 -17.18 8.18 13.99
C ALA A 350 -17.61 9.59 14.43
N GLU A 351 -17.28 10.00 15.64
CA GLU A 351 -17.49 11.37 16.12
C GLU A 351 -16.74 12.39 15.22
N TRP A 352 -15.64 11.97 14.66
CA TRP A 352 -14.73 12.78 13.86
C TRP A 352 -15.14 12.92 12.39
N LEU A 353 -15.60 11.82 11.76
CA LEU A 353 -16.11 11.81 10.40
C LEU A 353 -17.57 12.26 10.31
N SER A 354 -18.24 12.50 11.44
CA SER A 354 -19.61 12.98 11.43
C SER A 354 -19.68 14.38 10.81
N LEU A 355 -20.39 14.45 9.68
CA LEU A 355 -20.83 15.68 9.04
C LEU A 355 -21.46 16.63 10.10
N PRO A 356 -21.64 17.93 9.83
CA PRO A 356 -22.26 18.91 10.76
C PRO A 356 -23.56 18.43 11.43
N ILE A 357 -24.28 17.51 10.80
CA ILE A 357 -25.47 16.83 11.34
C ILE A 357 -25.13 15.93 12.54
N GLY A 358 -23.96 15.30 12.56
CA GLY A 358 -23.53 14.44 13.67
C GLY A 358 -23.10 15.23 14.91
N ARG A 359 -22.56 16.44 14.76
CA ARG A 359 -22.21 17.30 15.91
C ARG A 359 -23.42 17.59 16.78
N TRP A 360 -24.64 17.71 16.20
CA TRP A 360 -25.87 17.92 16.96
C TRP A 360 -26.31 16.64 17.69
N LEU A 361 -26.06 15.47 17.14
CA LEU A 361 -26.36 14.17 17.76
C LEU A 361 -25.35 13.73 18.83
N PHE A 362 -24.11 14.25 18.76
CA PHE A 362 -23.00 13.84 19.62
C PHE A 362 -22.47 14.95 20.55
N ALA A 363 -23.12 16.12 20.60
CA ALA A 363 -22.71 17.31 21.36
C ALA A 363 -22.89 17.15 22.89
N GLY A 364 -22.40 16.07 23.47
CA GLY A 364 -22.56 15.74 24.89
C GLY A 364 -21.28 15.56 25.70
N SER A 365 -20.09 15.83 25.15
CA SER A 365 -18.85 15.64 25.91
C SER A 365 -17.79 16.69 25.57
N LYS A 366 -17.93 17.89 26.14
CA LYS A 366 -16.75 18.74 26.36
C LYS A 366 -15.99 18.15 27.55
N ARG A 367 -14.84 17.53 27.29
CA ARG A 367 -13.88 17.20 28.34
C ARG A 367 -13.30 18.50 28.88
N THR A 368 -13.53 18.79 30.14
CA THR A 368 -12.75 19.70 30.95
C THR A 368 -11.59 18.90 31.55
N GLU A 369 -10.43 18.95 30.92
CA GLU A 369 -9.19 18.43 31.52
C GLU A 369 -8.56 19.59 32.33
N THR A 370 -8.84 19.64 33.60
CA THR A 370 -8.03 20.42 34.56
C THR A 370 -8.07 19.68 35.89
N SER A 371 -7.06 18.89 36.17
CA SER A 371 -6.69 18.49 37.52
C SER A 371 -5.19 18.66 37.69
N PRO A 372 -4.72 19.41 38.68
CA PRO A 372 -3.30 19.71 38.84
C PRO A 372 -2.59 18.81 39.85
N THR A 373 -2.91 17.54 39.91
CA THR A 373 -2.23 16.58 40.81
C THR A 373 -1.46 15.52 40.03
N PRO A 374 -0.32 15.00 40.52
CA PRO A 374 0.43 13.94 39.92
C PRO A 374 -0.31 12.60 40.09
N GLU A 375 -1.40 12.44 39.37
CA GLU A 375 -2.15 11.20 39.32
C GLU A 375 -1.52 10.23 38.33
N THR A 376 -1.50 8.94 38.69
CA THR A 376 -1.13 7.86 37.78
C THR A 376 -2.03 7.93 36.54
N ARG A 377 -1.45 8.19 35.39
CA ARG A 377 -2.20 8.26 34.14
C ARG A 377 -2.08 6.97 33.35
N VAL A 378 -3.18 6.51 32.81
CA VAL A 378 -3.25 5.34 31.92
C VAL A 378 -3.76 5.77 30.56
N THR A 379 -3.04 5.42 29.51
CA THR A 379 -3.52 5.51 28.13
C THR A 379 -3.56 4.12 27.55
N ALA A 380 -4.74 3.64 27.17
CA ALA A 380 -4.92 2.28 26.70
C ALA A 380 -5.86 2.24 25.49
N MET A 381 -5.31 1.88 24.33
CA MET A 381 -6.07 1.73 23.10
C MET A 381 -5.66 0.44 22.37
N GLY A 382 -6.64 -0.40 22.04
CA GLY A 382 -6.37 -1.78 21.58
C GLY A 382 -5.78 -2.66 22.68
N PRO A 383 -4.81 -3.53 22.38
CA PRO A 383 -4.16 -4.41 23.34
C PRO A 383 -2.91 -3.78 23.97
N VAL A 384 -2.60 -2.52 23.67
CA VAL A 384 -1.42 -1.82 24.21
C VAL A 384 -1.87 -0.65 25.06
N GLY A 385 -1.27 -0.52 26.25
CA GLY A 385 -1.49 0.59 27.16
C GLY A 385 -0.18 1.06 27.79
N HIS A 386 -0.14 2.32 28.21
CA HIS A 386 0.99 2.93 28.89
C HIS A 386 0.54 3.46 30.25
N VAL A 387 1.33 3.23 31.28
CA VAL A 387 1.10 3.76 32.62
C VAL A 387 2.21 4.74 32.97
N TYR A 388 1.81 5.94 33.35
CA TYR A 388 2.66 7.06 33.76
C TYR A 388 2.37 7.38 35.22
N PRO A 389 3.14 6.84 36.19
CA PRO A 389 2.81 6.94 37.62
C PRO A 389 2.97 8.34 38.19
N GLY A 390 3.67 9.25 37.51
CA GLY A 390 3.98 10.59 38.04
C GLY A 390 4.98 10.62 39.20
N ILE A 391 5.50 9.47 39.62
CA ILE A 391 6.44 9.29 40.71
C ILE A 391 7.68 8.54 40.21
N VAL A 392 8.86 9.02 40.56
CA VAL A 392 10.12 8.29 40.27
C VAL A 392 10.23 7.14 41.27
N ALA A 393 10.19 5.90 40.77
CA ALA A 393 10.29 4.68 41.57
C ALA A 393 11.65 3.98 41.32
N THR A 394 12.18 3.32 42.33
CA THR A 394 13.36 2.48 42.21
C THR A 394 13.08 1.28 41.30
N TRP A 395 14.13 0.62 40.83
CA TRP A 395 13.99 -0.60 40.01
C TRP A 395 13.18 -1.70 40.70
N GLU A 396 13.44 -1.94 41.99
CA GLU A 396 12.74 -2.94 42.80
C GLU A 396 11.24 -2.63 42.93
N GLU A 397 10.91 -1.36 43.18
CA GLU A 397 9.51 -0.92 43.25
C GLU A 397 8.80 -1.05 41.92
N ARG A 398 9.48 -0.68 40.81
CA ARG A 398 8.94 -0.86 39.46
C ARG A 398 8.70 -2.32 39.13
N LEU A 399 9.64 -3.20 39.47
CA LEU A 399 9.50 -4.64 39.27
C LEU A 399 8.34 -5.22 40.10
N LEU A 400 8.19 -4.78 41.38
CA LEU A 400 7.08 -5.18 42.23
C LEU A 400 5.74 -4.76 41.64
N LYS A 401 5.61 -3.49 41.24
CA LYS A 401 4.39 -2.97 40.64
C LYS A 401 4.06 -3.65 39.30
N ALA A 402 5.06 -3.96 38.47
CA ALA A 402 4.85 -4.72 37.24
C ALA A 402 4.30 -6.12 37.50
N LYS A 403 4.77 -6.81 38.56
CA LYS A 403 4.21 -8.10 39.01
C LYS A 403 2.77 -7.96 39.52
N GLU A 404 2.49 -6.91 40.32
CA GLU A 404 1.13 -6.63 40.78
C GLU A 404 0.17 -6.36 39.63
N ILE A 405 0.60 -5.66 38.57
CA ILE A 405 -0.19 -5.42 37.35
C ILE A 405 -0.53 -6.74 36.65
N VAL A 406 0.42 -7.68 36.56
CA VAL A 406 0.16 -9.01 36.01
C VAL A 406 -0.77 -9.83 36.90
N GLU A 407 -0.50 -9.89 38.20
CA GLU A 407 -1.19 -10.78 39.12
C GLU A 407 -2.59 -10.26 39.54
N LYS A 408 -2.64 -8.99 40.00
CA LYS A 408 -3.88 -8.34 40.48
C LYS A 408 -4.64 -7.66 39.34
N GLY A 409 -3.90 -6.98 38.44
CA GLY A 409 -4.45 -6.32 37.27
C GLY A 409 -4.85 -7.27 36.14
N LYS A 410 -4.47 -8.56 36.22
CA LYS A 410 -4.76 -9.56 35.18
C LYS A 410 -4.33 -9.16 33.76
N VAL A 411 -3.28 -8.33 33.66
CA VAL A 411 -2.68 -7.96 32.39
C VAL A 411 -1.74 -9.09 31.94
N PRO A 412 -1.89 -9.64 30.74
CA PRO A 412 -1.11 -10.80 30.30
C PRO A 412 0.40 -10.60 30.31
N MET A 413 0.87 -9.39 29.92
CA MET A 413 2.31 -9.05 29.93
C MET A 413 2.49 -7.55 30.22
N VAL A 414 3.58 -7.24 30.92
CA VAL A 414 4.01 -5.87 31.20
C VAL A 414 5.49 -5.72 30.85
N ALA A 415 5.84 -4.69 30.10
CA ALA A 415 7.23 -4.34 29.89
C ALA A 415 7.66 -3.18 30.78
N ILE A 416 8.89 -3.24 31.30
CA ILE A 416 9.58 -2.17 32.01
C ILE A 416 11.01 -2.03 31.49
N THR A 417 11.55 -0.82 31.56
CA THR A 417 12.91 -0.51 31.09
C THR A 417 13.79 -0.15 32.29
N ASP A 418 14.97 -0.75 32.42
CA ASP A 418 15.93 -0.42 33.48
C ASP A 418 16.71 0.89 33.15
N GLU A 419 17.52 1.36 34.09
CA GLU A 419 18.32 2.58 33.97
C GLU A 419 19.37 2.51 32.83
N ASN A 420 19.78 1.31 32.45
CA ASN A 420 20.74 1.07 31.36
C ASN A 420 20.02 0.86 30.00
N GLY A 421 18.70 1.00 29.97
CA GLY A 421 17.88 0.77 28.79
C GLY A 421 17.61 -0.71 28.48
N GLY A 422 17.86 -1.64 29.41
CA GLY A 422 17.44 -3.04 29.31
C GLY A 422 15.94 -3.15 29.41
N VAL A 423 15.31 -3.91 28.51
CA VAL A 423 13.87 -4.10 28.49
C VAL A 423 13.52 -5.48 29.04
N TYR A 424 12.63 -5.51 30.02
CA TYR A 424 12.19 -6.73 30.69
C TYR A 424 10.69 -6.90 30.54
N MET A 425 10.30 -8.11 30.11
CA MET A 425 8.90 -8.54 30.02
C MET A 425 8.57 -9.36 31.27
N ILE A 426 7.47 -8.99 31.92
CA ILE A 426 6.93 -9.68 33.09
C ILE A 426 5.57 -10.28 32.68
N ASN A 427 5.40 -11.58 32.92
CA ASN A 427 4.14 -12.29 32.73
C ASN A 427 3.94 -13.34 33.83
N ASP A 428 2.91 -14.19 33.72
CA ASP A 428 2.62 -15.28 34.67
C ASP A 428 3.71 -16.38 34.77
N GLU A 429 4.58 -16.47 33.76
CA GLU A 429 5.70 -17.42 33.71
C GLU A 429 6.99 -16.86 34.34
N GLY A 430 7.09 -15.52 34.52
CA GLY A 430 8.27 -14.91 35.15
C GLY A 430 8.72 -13.59 34.52
N ARG A 431 10.02 -13.32 34.65
CA ARG A 431 10.71 -12.16 34.09
C ARG A 431 11.67 -12.60 32.99
N PHE A 432 11.61 -11.94 31.85
CA PHE A 432 12.36 -12.25 30.64
C PHE A 432 13.02 -10.99 30.09
N GLN A 433 14.26 -11.09 29.64
CA GLN A 433 14.98 -9.97 29.06
C GLN A 433 14.89 -10.00 27.51
N LEU A 434 14.46 -8.90 26.92
CA LEU A 434 14.46 -8.77 25.46
C LEU A 434 15.76 -8.10 24.95
N PRO A 435 16.25 -8.51 23.77
CA PRO A 435 15.66 -9.51 22.84
C PRO A 435 16.08 -10.96 23.11
N VAL A 436 16.83 -11.25 24.16
CA VAL A 436 17.48 -12.57 24.42
C VAL A 436 16.42 -13.67 24.60
N ASP A 437 15.42 -13.42 25.45
CA ASP A 437 14.41 -14.40 25.83
C ASP A 437 13.16 -14.35 24.94
N ALA A 438 13.28 -13.84 23.70
CA ALA A 438 12.14 -13.67 22.79
C ALA A 438 11.32 -14.94 22.57
N ALA A 439 11.95 -16.11 22.51
CA ALA A 439 11.27 -17.39 22.30
C ALA A 439 10.38 -17.78 23.50
N ALA A 440 10.81 -17.46 24.73
CA ALA A 440 10.04 -17.69 25.94
C ALA A 440 8.80 -16.76 25.97
N VAL A 441 8.98 -15.49 25.60
CA VAL A 441 7.91 -14.48 25.61
C VAL A 441 6.88 -14.71 24.51
N PHE A 442 7.33 -14.79 23.25
CA PHE A 442 6.44 -14.78 22.07
C PHE A 442 6.13 -16.17 21.52
N GLY A 443 6.86 -17.20 21.94
CA GLY A 443 6.78 -18.56 21.41
C GLY A 443 7.73 -18.75 20.20
N ILE A 444 8.30 -19.96 20.09
CA ILE A 444 9.27 -20.30 19.04
C ILE A 444 8.64 -20.27 17.63
N ASP A 445 7.35 -20.51 17.54
CA ASP A 445 6.60 -20.55 16.28
C ASP A 445 6.14 -19.17 15.80
N HIS A 446 6.49 -18.09 16.52
CA HIS A 446 6.11 -16.74 16.11
C HIS A 446 6.80 -16.36 14.78
N PRO A 447 6.05 -16.03 13.70
CA PRO A 447 6.61 -15.87 12.36
C PRO A 447 7.64 -14.74 12.24
N HIS A 448 7.61 -13.76 13.15
CA HIS A 448 8.46 -12.57 13.14
C HIS A 448 9.25 -12.39 14.44
N ILE A 449 9.53 -13.47 15.16
CA ILE A 449 10.06 -13.44 16.53
C ILE A 449 11.25 -12.48 16.74
N LYS A 450 12.24 -12.49 15.86
CA LYS A 450 13.42 -11.62 15.95
C LYS A 450 13.05 -10.15 15.76
N ALA A 451 12.22 -9.86 14.77
CA ALA A 451 11.81 -8.50 14.43
C ALA A 451 10.93 -7.91 15.53
N VAL A 452 9.95 -8.69 16.03
CA VAL A 452 9.07 -8.31 17.15
C VAL A 452 9.88 -8.01 18.40
N ALA A 453 10.86 -8.85 18.76
CA ALA A 453 11.69 -8.62 19.95
C ALA A 453 12.52 -7.33 19.83
N GLN A 454 13.09 -7.07 18.66
CA GLN A 454 13.87 -5.85 18.41
C GLN A 454 12.99 -4.58 18.42
N ASP A 455 11.84 -4.64 17.77
CA ASP A 455 10.92 -3.49 17.71
C ASP A 455 10.24 -3.26 19.07
N MET A 456 10.00 -4.31 19.87
CA MET A 456 9.54 -4.19 21.26
C MET A 456 10.55 -3.38 22.12
N VAL A 457 11.84 -3.66 21.96
CA VAL A 457 12.89 -2.87 22.64
C VAL A 457 12.84 -1.40 22.22
N LYS A 458 12.66 -1.12 20.91
CA LYS A 458 12.54 0.27 20.42
C LYS A 458 11.29 0.96 20.98
N LEU A 459 10.14 0.25 20.98
CA LEU A 459 8.88 0.76 21.49
C LEU A 459 9.01 1.15 22.97
N CYS A 460 9.54 0.24 23.80
CA CYS A 460 9.71 0.51 25.24
C CYS A 460 10.73 1.61 25.56
N ARG A 461 11.68 1.86 24.64
CA ARG A 461 12.65 2.97 24.76
C ARG A 461 12.21 4.27 24.11
N HIS A 462 11.04 4.30 23.50
CA HIS A 462 10.51 5.54 22.92
C HIS A 462 10.35 6.60 24.03
N PRO A 463 10.74 7.86 23.77
CA PRO A 463 10.70 8.92 24.80
C PRO A 463 9.32 9.11 25.47
N ASP A 464 8.27 8.87 24.71
CA ASP A 464 6.88 9.00 25.16
C ASP A 464 6.27 7.67 25.65
N SER A 465 7.07 6.59 25.78
CA SER A 465 6.58 5.36 26.40
C SER A 465 6.39 5.54 27.90
N GLY A 466 5.33 4.91 28.44
CA GLY A 466 5.09 4.88 29.89
C GLY A 466 6.15 4.04 30.64
N ASP A 467 6.27 4.27 31.94
CA ASP A 467 7.15 3.48 32.83
C ASP A 467 6.78 1.99 32.82
N TYR A 468 5.49 1.69 32.59
CA TYR A 468 4.99 0.36 32.36
C TYR A 468 4.23 0.34 31.04
N VAL A 469 4.61 -0.57 30.15
CA VAL A 469 3.90 -0.82 28.89
C VAL A 469 3.10 -2.09 29.03
N LEU A 470 1.79 -1.97 28.95
CA LEU A 470 0.83 -3.05 29.13
C LEU A 470 0.55 -3.72 27.78
N PHE A 471 0.57 -5.05 27.75
CA PHE A 471 0.19 -5.84 26.58
C PHE A 471 -0.95 -6.80 26.94
N GLY A 472 -2.08 -6.63 26.28
CA GLY A 472 -3.24 -7.52 26.39
C GLY A 472 -3.04 -8.86 25.69
N TRP A 473 -1.98 -9.00 24.88
CA TRP A 473 -1.67 -10.23 24.17
C TRP A 473 -0.73 -11.14 24.98
N SER A 474 -0.99 -12.45 24.91
CA SER A 474 -0.05 -13.51 25.30
C SER A 474 -0.29 -14.74 24.43
N LYS A 475 0.58 -15.75 24.54
CA LYS A 475 0.43 -17.06 23.86
C LYS A 475 -0.93 -17.75 24.19
N LYS A 476 -1.56 -17.42 25.32
CA LYS A 476 -2.78 -18.06 25.82
C LYS A 476 -4.04 -17.26 25.53
N ILE A 477 -3.97 -15.93 25.58
CA ILE A 477 -5.13 -15.03 25.48
C ILE A 477 -4.74 -13.71 24.81
N SER A 478 -5.70 -13.11 24.13
CA SER A 478 -5.61 -11.74 23.64
C SER A 478 -6.78 -10.94 24.22
N LEU A 479 -6.46 -9.88 24.97
CA LEU A 479 -7.38 -8.93 25.55
C LEU A 479 -7.28 -7.60 24.80
N SER A 480 -8.42 -6.93 24.63
CA SER A 480 -8.47 -5.53 24.23
C SER A 480 -8.87 -4.69 25.45
N PHE A 481 -8.11 -3.65 25.77
CA PHE A 481 -8.42 -2.77 26.90
C PHE A 481 -9.71 -1.97 26.69
N PRO A 482 -9.97 -1.37 25.51
CA PRO A 482 -11.31 -0.93 25.16
C PRO A 482 -12.21 -2.11 24.77
N GLY A 483 -13.51 -1.89 24.68
CA GLY A 483 -14.52 -2.91 24.43
C GLY A 483 -14.57 -3.45 23.00
N GLU A 484 -13.48 -4.06 22.51
CA GLU A 484 -13.32 -4.54 21.13
C GLU A 484 -13.11 -6.06 21.05
N ASN A 485 -13.70 -6.71 20.01
CA ASN A 485 -13.58 -8.15 19.76
C ASN A 485 -12.47 -8.52 18.76
N GLY A 486 -11.85 -7.54 18.17
CA GLY A 486 -10.64 -7.62 17.38
C GLY A 486 -9.76 -6.44 17.74
N ALA A 487 -8.45 -6.66 17.90
CA ALA A 487 -7.52 -5.62 18.31
C ALA A 487 -6.17 -5.80 17.64
N HIS A 488 -5.43 -4.70 17.55
CA HIS A 488 -4.09 -4.63 17.00
C HIS A 488 -3.29 -3.55 17.75
N ALA A 489 -2.02 -3.47 17.53
CA ALA A 489 -0.94 -2.65 18.05
C ALA A 489 0.05 -3.47 18.90
N GLY A 490 -0.31 -4.67 19.33
CA GLY A 490 0.52 -5.58 20.10
C GLY A 490 1.42 -6.48 19.25
N PRO A 491 2.10 -7.43 19.94
CA PRO A 491 3.09 -8.31 19.32
C PRO A 491 2.52 -9.60 18.73
N GLY A 492 1.21 -9.80 18.73
CA GLY A 492 0.60 -11.05 18.30
C GLY A 492 0.87 -11.41 16.84
N PRO A 493 0.97 -12.71 16.49
CA PRO A 493 1.30 -13.15 15.14
C PRO A 493 0.26 -12.74 14.09
N ALA A 494 -1.04 -12.67 14.45
CA ALA A 494 -2.08 -12.29 13.51
C ALA A 494 -2.13 -10.77 13.27
N GLU A 495 -1.78 -9.94 14.26
CA GLU A 495 -1.75 -8.49 14.10
C GLU A 495 -0.45 -7.99 13.45
N THR A 496 0.67 -8.69 13.66
CA THR A 496 1.97 -8.33 13.07
C THR A 496 2.21 -8.91 11.68
N THR A 497 1.35 -9.80 11.18
CA THR A 497 1.48 -10.41 9.84
C THR A 497 0.49 -9.80 8.87
N ALA A 498 0.87 -8.69 8.27
CA ALA A 498 0.23 -8.04 7.14
C ALA A 498 0.58 -8.72 5.81
N PHE A 499 0.18 -8.16 4.68
CA PHE A 499 0.52 -8.67 3.35
C PHE A 499 0.91 -7.57 2.37
N ALA A 500 1.66 -7.96 1.34
CA ALA A 500 1.86 -7.18 0.12
C ALA A 500 1.54 -8.05 -1.10
N LEU A 501 0.64 -7.57 -1.95
CA LEU A 501 0.29 -8.17 -3.25
C LEU A 501 0.87 -7.26 -4.34
N LEU A 502 1.97 -7.70 -4.93
CA LEU A 502 2.79 -6.90 -5.83
C LEU A 502 2.82 -7.52 -7.22
N PRO A 503 2.85 -6.70 -8.30
CA PRO A 503 3.12 -7.21 -9.63
C PRO A 503 4.53 -7.79 -9.70
N GLY A 504 4.76 -8.81 -10.54
CA GLY A 504 6.08 -9.41 -10.74
C GLY A 504 7.17 -8.42 -11.19
N THR A 505 6.74 -7.26 -11.66
CA THR A 505 7.55 -6.12 -12.12
C THR A 505 8.01 -5.20 -10.99
N ALA A 506 7.45 -5.32 -9.78
CA ALA A 506 7.77 -4.43 -8.67
C ALA A 506 9.26 -4.55 -8.28
N PRO A 507 10.03 -3.45 -8.24
CA PRO A 507 11.45 -3.48 -7.89
C PRO A 507 11.65 -3.59 -6.36
N VAL A 508 10.93 -4.51 -5.73
CA VAL A 508 11.01 -4.78 -4.29
C VAL A 508 11.97 -5.94 -4.05
N THR A 509 13.06 -5.68 -3.36
CA THR A 509 13.98 -6.74 -2.94
C THR A 509 13.35 -7.58 -1.84
N LEU A 510 13.06 -8.86 -2.14
CA LEU A 510 12.54 -9.79 -1.15
C LEU A 510 13.68 -10.20 -0.19
N PRO A 511 13.61 -9.87 1.10
CA PRO A 511 14.63 -10.28 2.06
C PRO A 511 14.67 -11.82 2.19
N THR A 512 15.86 -12.39 2.33
CA THR A 512 16.03 -13.85 2.50
C THR A 512 15.85 -14.30 3.94
N ASN A 513 16.14 -13.44 4.91
CA ASN A 513 16.25 -13.77 6.34
C ASN A 513 15.15 -13.17 7.22
N ARG A 514 14.22 -12.41 6.65
CA ARG A 514 13.09 -11.77 7.33
C ARG A 514 11.91 -11.59 6.38
N ALA A 515 10.75 -11.26 6.90
CA ALA A 515 9.63 -10.81 6.08
C ALA A 515 9.87 -9.39 5.51
N LEU A 516 9.11 -9.03 4.48
CA LEU A 516 9.03 -7.65 4.00
C LEU A 516 8.59 -6.71 5.13
N ARG A 517 9.01 -5.45 5.07
CA ARG A 517 8.56 -4.34 5.94
C ARG A 517 8.05 -3.18 5.07
N ALA A 518 7.43 -2.20 5.73
CA ALA A 518 7.02 -0.94 5.09
C ALA A 518 8.19 -0.22 4.41
N LEU A 519 9.39 -0.23 5.02
CA LEU A 519 10.60 0.35 4.44
C LEU A 519 11.01 -0.29 3.10
N ASP A 520 10.87 -1.62 2.96
CA ASP A 520 11.18 -2.29 1.69
C ASP A 520 10.21 -1.87 0.58
N LEU A 521 8.92 -1.67 0.93
CA LEU A 521 7.94 -1.12 -0.01
C LEU A 521 8.27 0.32 -0.38
N ARG A 522 8.66 1.15 0.60
CA ARG A 522 9.10 2.53 0.37
C ARG A 522 10.25 2.58 -0.63
N GLU A 523 11.29 1.82 -0.41
CA GLU A 523 12.46 1.79 -1.31
C GLU A 523 12.08 1.29 -2.70
N GLY A 524 11.25 0.27 -2.80
CA GLY A 524 10.73 -0.21 -4.08
C GLY A 524 9.91 0.85 -4.82
N VAL A 525 9.07 1.64 -4.13
CA VAL A 525 8.32 2.76 -4.72
C VAL A 525 9.26 3.86 -5.20
N ARG A 526 10.26 4.23 -4.39
CA ARG A 526 11.27 5.24 -4.76
C ARG A 526 12.08 4.80 -5.98
N GLU A 527 12.49 3.54 -6.01
CA GLU A 527 13.18 2.94 -7.16
C GLU A 527 12.28 2.95 -8.39
N PHE A 528 11.03 2.51 -8.28
CA PHE A 528 10.07 2.48 -9.37
C PHE A 528 9.80 3.86 -9.99
N LEU A 529 9.73 4.90 -9.16
CA LEU A 529 9.51 6.29 -9.59
C LEU A 529 10.81 7.02 -10.00
N GLY A 530 11.97 6.37 -9.93
CA GLY A 530 13.27 7.00 -10.24
C GLY A 530 13.72 8.02 -9.19
N ARG A 531 13.23 7.93 -7.95
CA ARG A 531 13.55 8.86 -6.85
C ARG A 531 14.67 8.37 -5.93
N ALA A 532 15.22 7.19 -6.15
CA ALA A 532 16.36 6.66 -5.40
C ALA A 532 17.68 6.99 -6.13
N PRO A 533 18.81 7.19 -5.42
CA PRO A 533 20.12 7.40 -6.05
C PRO A 533 20.46 6.21 -6.96
N GLY A 534 20.78 6.48 -8.24
CA GLY A 534 21.06 5.44 -9.24
C GLY A 534 19.84 4.60 -9.64
N ALA A 535 18.62 5.03 -9.23
CA ALA A 535 17.40 4.35 -9.62
C ALA A 535 17.06 4.64 -11.07
N PHE A 536 16.64 3.59 -11.72
CA PHE A 536 16.10 3.63 -13.05
C PHE A 536 14.60 3.29 -12.97
N PRO A 537 13.67 4.10 -13.50
CA PRO A 537 12.24 3.80 -13.41
C PRO A 537 11.94 2.42 -14.00
N GLY A 538 11.51 1.49 -13.15
CA GLY A 538 11.15 0.13 -13.55
C GLY A 538 12.27 -0.91 -13.54
N ARG A 539 13.49 -0.58 -13.08
CA ARG A 539 14.59 -1.56 -13.00
C ARG A 539 14.45 -2.48 -11.78
N ARG A 540 14.53 -3.78 -12.01
CA ARG A 540 14.66 -4.79 -10.93
C ARG A 540 16.10 -4.83 -10.47
N ARG A 541 16.37 -4.71 -9.16
CA ARG A 541 17.72 -4.87 -8.60
C ARG A 541 18.28 -6.25 -8.94
N GLN A 542 19.48 -6.31 -9.52
CA GLN A 542 20.13 -7.59 -9.87
C GLN A 542 20.19 -8.49 -8.64
N LYS A 543 19.56 -9.68 -8.71
CA LYS A 543 19.90 -10.78 -7.83
C LYS A 543 21.36 -11.15 -8.11
N ASN A 544 22.19 -11.26 -7.07
CA ASN A 544 23.55 -11.82 -7.19
C ASN A 544 23.52 -13.07 -8.08
N ARG A 545 24.01 -12.96 -9.29
CA ARG A 545 24.11 -14.09 -10.22
C ARG A 545 25.15 -15.08 -9.70
N LYS A 546 24.69 -16.19 -9.14
CA LYS A 546 25.57 -17.32 -8.77
C LYS A 546 26.00 -18.18 -9.98
N GLN A 547 25.45 -17.95 -11.17
CA GLN A 547 25.77 -18.70 -12.41
C GLN A 547 26.05 -17.73 -13.55
N LYS A 548 27.16 -17.99 -14.27
CA LYS A 548 27.59 -17.31 -15.49
C LYS A 548 26.75 -17.79 -16.71
N LEU A 549 25.51 -17.32 -16.80
CA LEU A 549 24.62 -17.61 -17.93
C LEU A 549 24.45 -16.35 -18.76
N LEU A 550 24.77 -16.42 -20.04
CA LEU A 550 24.44 -15.37 -21.01
C LEU A 550 22.95 -15.43 -21.32
N ARG A 551 22.22 -14.34 -21.03
CA ARG A 551 20.80 -14.19 -21.35
C ARG A 551 20.61 -13.42 -22.61
N VAL A 552 19.99 -14.02 -23.59
CA VAL A 552 19.63 -13.39 -24.85
C VAL A 552 18.12 -13.32 -24.95
N MET A 553 17.59 -12.13 -25.23
CA MET A 553 16.16 -11.88 -25.41
C MET A 553 15.89 -11.53 -26.87
N THR A 554 14.81 -12.07 -27.44
CA THR A 554 14.22 -11.53 -28.67
C THR A 554 12.83 -10.99 -28.39
N TYR A 555 12.48 -9.80 -28.91
CA TYR A 555 11.21 -9.16 -28.64
C TYR A 555 10.74 -8.30 -29.81
N ASN A 556 9.61 -8.69 -30.43
CA ASN A 556 8.90 -7.84 -31.37
C ASN A 556 8.12 -6.78 -30.60
N VAL A 557 8.47 -5.50 -30.72
CA VAL A 557 7.94 -4.41 -29.91
C VAL A 557 6.76 -3.68 -30.55
N HIS A 558 6.37 -4.03 -31.78
CA HIS A 558 5.21 -3.46 -32.48
C HIS A 558 5.19 -1.93 -32.47
N SER A 559 6.26 -1.27 -32.92
CA SER A 559 6.47 0.17 -32.89
C SER A 559 6.28 0.79 -31.50
N CYS A 560 6.57 0.05 -30.43
CA CYS A 560 6.40 0.46 -29.02
C CYS A 560 4.97 0.89 -28.67
N ILE A 561 3.96 0.45 -29.43
CA ILE A 561 2.54 0.73 -29.17
C ILE A 561 1.91 -0.48 -28.47
N GLY A 562 1.55 -0.32 -27.20
CA GLY A 562 0.94 -1.37 -26.42
C GLY A 562 -0.49 -1.72 -26.85
N MET A 563 -1.03 -2.83 -26.36
CA MET A 563 -2.44 -3.24 -26.57
C MET A 563 -3.46 -2.21 -26.07
N ASP A 564 -3.04 -1.28 -25.23
CA ASP A 564 -3.81 -0.12 -24.77
C ASP A 564 -3.75 1.07 -25.75
N GLY A 565 -3.00 0.94 -26.88
CA GLY A 565 -2.78 1.96 -27.89
C GLY A 565 -1.87 3.09 -27.44
N LYS A 566 -1.13 2.98 -26.32
CA LYS A 566 -0.13 3.94 -25.89
C LYS A 566 1.20 3.67 -26.56
N LEU A 567 1.80 4.71 -27.12
CA LEU A 567 3.20 4.72 -27.49
C LEU A 567 4.05 4.90 -26.23
N SER A 568 4.95 3.97 -25.94
CA SER A 568 5.87 4.09 -24.80
C SER A 568 7.08 3.17 -24.95
N PRO A 569 8.17 3.65 -25.60
CA PRO A 569 9.45 2.95 -25.64
C PRO A 569 10.01 2.67 -24.25
N GLU A 570 9.82 3.59 -23.29
CA GLU A 570 10.25 3.45 -21.91
C GLU A 570 9.54 2.27 -21.20
N ARG A 571 8.28 2.01 -21.54
CA ARG A 571 7.57 0.83 -21.01
C ARG A 571 8.17 -0.47 -21.55
N ILE A 572 8.53 -0.48 -22.84
CA ILE A 572 9.24 -1.62 -23.45
C ILE A 572 10.56 -1.83 -22.73
N ALA A 573 11.34 -0.77 -22.50
CA ALA A 573 12.60 -0.85 -21.75
C ALA A 573 12.38 -1.41 -20.33
N ARG A 574 11.34 -0.95 -19.61
CA ARG A 574 11.00 -1.51 -18.28
C ARG A 574 10.66 -3.00 -18.34
N VAL A 575 9.92 -3.44 -19.35
CA VAL A 575 9.61 -4.87 -19.53
C VAL A 575 10.90 -5.66 -19.79
N ILE A 576 11.79 -5.17 -20.62
CA ILE A 576 13.08 -5.82 -20.90
C ILE A 576 13.93 -5.89 -19.61
N ALA A 577 14.01 -4.78 -18.86
CA ALA A 577 14.77 -4.70 -17.62
C ALA A 577 14.35 -5.74 -16.57
N GLN A 578 13.08 -6.18 -16.55
CA GLN A 578 12.58 -7.20 -15.62
C GLN A 578 13.26 -8.56 -15.80
N TYR A 579 13.64 -8.88 -17.03
CA TYR A 579 14.28 -10.15 -17.38
C TYR A 579 15.80 -10.06 -17.32
N ASP A 580 16.36 -8.86 -17.19
CA ASP A 580 17.80 -8.58 -17.05
C ASP A 580 18.63 -9.33 -18.12
N PRO A 581 18.34 -9.14 -19.44
CA PRO A 581 19.09 -9.78 -20.52
C PRO A 581 20.43 -9.08 -20.72
N ASP A 582 21.44 -9.86 -21.13
CA ASP A 582 22.74 -9.34 -21.54
C ASP A 582 22.74 -8.77 -22.96
N ILE A 583 21.90 -9.41 -23.82
CA ILE A 583 21.74 -9.04 -25.23
C ILE A 583 20.25 -9.04 -25.56
N VAL A 584 19.78 -8.03 -26.31
CA VAL A 584 18.39 -7.88 -26.73
C VAL A 584 18.30 -7.69 -28.23
N ALA A 585 17.58 -8.56 -28.91
CA ALA A 585 17.25 -8.45 -30.32
C ALA A 585 15.80 -7.95 -30.47
N LEU A 586 15.63 -6.73 -30.97
CA LEU A 586 14.33 -6.09 -31.13
C LEU A 586 13.89 -6.04 -32.57
N GLN A 587 12.59 -6.20 -32.82
CA GLN A 587 11.99 -6.11 -34.15
C GLN A 587 10.83 -5.11 -34.11
N GLU A 588 10.51 -4.54 -35.27
CA GLU A 588 9.42 -3.58 -35.49
C GLU A 588 9.59 -2.24 -34.73
N LEU A 589 10.79 -1.68 -34.79
CA LEU A 589 11.08 -0.34 -34.27
C LEU A 589 10.86 0.76 -35.34
N ASP A 590 10.29 1.87 -34.91
CA ASP A 590 10.23 3.11 -35.71
C ASP A 590 11.33 4.07 -35.26
N VAL A 591 11.95 4.75 -36.20
CA VAL A 591 12.92 5.84 -36.01
C VAL A 591 12.49 7.05 -36.83
N GLY A 592 12.22 8.17 -36.18
CA GLY A 592 11.84 9.42 -36.82
C GLY A 592 10.47 9.46 -37.50
N ARG A 593 9.60 8.48 -37.30
CA ARG A 593 8.29 8.40 -37.98
C ARG A 593 7.22 9.22 -37.28
N ARG A 594 6.44 10.02 -38.05
CA ARG A 594 5.35 10.86 -37.51
C ARG A 594 4.28 10.06 -36.75
N ARG A 595 4.00 8.79 -37.14
CA ARG A 595 3.02 7.95 -36.49
C ARG A 595 3.40 7.60 -35.04
N THR A 596 4.65 7.78 -34.70
CA THR A 596 5.26 7.51 -33.40
C THR A 596 6.01 8.72 -32.86
N ASP A 597 5.45 9.93 -33.11
CA ASP A 597 5.91 11.23 -32.60
C ASP A 597 7.36 11.56 -32.94
N ALA A 598 7.86 11.04 -34.09
CA ALA A 598 9.22 11.18 -34.60
C ALA A 598 10.33 10.72 -33.61
N ILE A 599 10.00 9.83 -32.66
CA ILE A 599 10.92 9.30 -31.66
C ILE A 599 11.86 8.27 -32.32
N ASP A 600 13.13 8.27 -31.93
CA ASP A 600 14.04 7.14 -32.14
C ASP A 600 13.80 6.12 -31.01
N GLN A 601 13.01 5.10 -31.32
CA GLN A 601 12.61 4.08 -30.32
C GLN A 601 13.80 3.20 -29.90
N ALA A 602 14.75 2.94 -30.81
CA ALA A 602 15.93 2.13 -30.50
C ALA A 602 16.85 2.88 -29.52
N GLU A 603 17.12 4.18 -29.79
CA GLU A 603 17.91 5.02 -28.90
C GLU A 603 17.27 5.16 -27.51
N VAL A 604 15.95 5.46 -27.45
CA VAL A 604 15.25 5.60 -26.17
C VAL A 604 15.33 4.32 -25.34
N ILE A 605 15.11 3.15 -25.94
CA ILE A 605 15.20 1.86 -25.22
C ILE A 605 16.65 1.60 -24.77
N ALA A 606 17.62 1.79 -25.67
CA ALA A 606 19.03 1.53 -25.38
C ALA A 606 19.56 2.45 -24.26
N ARG A 607 19.31 3.75 -24.35
CA ARG A 607 19.65 4.73 -23.32
C ARG A 607 18.98 4.37 -21.99
N THR A 608 17.71 3.96 -22.06
CA THR A 608 16.92 3.59 -20.91
C THR A 608 17.46 2.34 -20.20
N LEU A 609 18.06 1.41 -20.93
CA LEU A 609 18.66 0.18 -20.40
C LEU A 609 20.18 0.32 -20.14
N GLU A 610 20.78 1.49 -20.44
CA GLU A 610 22.24 1.68 -20.39
C GLU A 610 22.99 0.65 -21.24
N MET A 611 22.46 0.35 -22.45
CA MET A 611 23.01 -0.60 -23.41
C MET A 611 23.54 0.13 -24.65
N ASP A 612 24.63 -0.36 -25.22
CA ASP A 612 25.04 0.00 -26.58
C ASP A 612 24.12 -0.69 -27.61
N PHE A 613 23.94 -0.11 -28.78
CA PHE A 613 23.06 -0.68 -29.78
C PHE A 613 23.50 -0.45 -31.23
N HIS A 614 23.03 -1.32 -32.12
CA HIS A 614 22.98 -1.12 -33.54
C HIS A 614 21.56 -1.24 -34.06
N PHE A 615 21.15 -0.33 -34.92
CA PHE A 615 19.86 -0.33 -35.61
C PHE A 615 20.08 -0.53 -37.12
N HIS A 616 19.16 -1.29 -37.76
CA HIS A 616 19.10 -1.42 -39.21
C HIS A 616 17.71 -1.18 -39.76
N ALA A 617 17.58 -0.21 -40.67
CA ALA A 617 16.34 0.09 -41.37
C ALA A 617 16.04 -0.96 -42.43
N ALA A 618 15.07 -1.84 -42.16
CA ALA A 618 14.54 -2.74 -43.21
C ALA A 618 13.74 -1.97 -44.26
N MET A 619 13.17 -0.82 -43.88
CA MET A 619 12.39 0.05 -44.77
C MET A 619 12.65 1.53 -44.45
N GLN A 620 13.01 2.30 -45.47
CA GLN A 620 13.05 3.76 -45.42
C GLN A 620 11.76 4.33 -46.01
N LEU A 621 11.21 5.31 -45.36
CA LEU A 621 10.02 6.06 -45.76
C LEU A 621 10.38 7.54 -45.77
N GLU A 622 9.64 8.37 -46.53
CA GLU A 622 9.88 9.84 -46.60
C GLU A 622 9.95 10.52 -45.23
N GLU A 623 9.37 9.91 -44.22
CA GLU A 623 9.19 10.48 -42.86
C GLU A 623 10.10 9.85 -41.81
N GLY A 624 10.89 8.81 -42.14
CA GLY A 624 11.72 8.09 -41.17
C GLY A 624 11.88 6.60 -41.50
N GLU A 625 12.38 5.83 -40.57
CA GLU A 625 12.85 4.46 -40.75
C GLU A 625 12.04 3.46 -39.93
N TYR A 626 12.01 2.20 -40.39
CA TYR A 626 11.41 1.07 -39.68
C TYR A 626 12.31 -0.15 -39.82
N GLY A 627 12.63 -0.80 -38.67
CA GLY A 627 13.60 -1.88 -38.72
C GLY A 627 13.79 -2.66 -37.43
N ASN A 628 15.00 -3.21 -37.29
CA ASN A 628 15.42 -4.06 -36.23
C ASN A 628 16.63 -3.48 -35.49
N ALA A 629 16.76 -3.76 -34.17
CA ALA A 629 17.93 -3.38 -33.39
C ALA A 629 18.48 -4.55 -32.58
N VAL A 630 19.77 -4.50 -32.27
CA VAL A 630 20.40 -5.33 -31.26
C VAL A 630 21.03 -4.42 -30.21
N LEU A 631 20.71 -4.66 -28.94
CA LEU A 631 21.22 -3.94 -27.79
C LEU A 631 22.07 -4.90 -26.94
N SER A 632 23.11 -4.38 -26.30
CA SER A 632 24.00 -5.19 -25.43
C SER A 632 24.61 -4.38 -24.31
N HIS A 633 24.75 -4.98 -23.11
CA HIS A 633 25.57 -4.47 -22.01
C HIS A 633 27.08 -4.73 -22.23
N HIS A 634 27.42 -5.54 -23.22
CA HIS A 634 28.79 -5.89 -23.59
C HIS A 634 29.18 -5.20 -24.91
N PRO A 635 30.48 -5.04 -25.19
CA PRO A 635 30.93 -4.45 -26.43
C PRO A 635 30.29 -5.13 -27.63
N ILE A 636 29.68 -4.32 -28.52
CA ILE A 636 28.94 -4.77 -29.68
C ILE A 636 29.55 -4.17 -30.94
N HIS A 637 29.77 -4.98 -31.95
CA HIS A 637 30.35 -4.57 -33.23
C HIS A 637 29.46 -5.00 -34.39
N LEU A 638 29.14 -4.07 -35.26
CA LEU A 638 28.40 -4.34 -36.48
C LEU A 638 29.29 -5.18 -37.45
N VAL A 639 28.78 -6.33 -37.85
CA VAL A 639 29.41 -7.14 -38.89
C VAL A 639 28.77 -6.85 -40.24
N ARG A 640 27.44 -6.92 -40.33
CA ARG A 640 26.69 -6.68 -41.57
C ARG A 640 25.27 -6.19 -41.23
N ALA A 641 24.74 -5.31 -42.08
CA ALA A 641 23.33 -4.93 -42.07
C ALA A 641 22.87 -4.81 -43.52
N ALA A 642 21.86 -5.57 -43.93
CA ALA A 642 21.39 -5.61 -45.29
C ALA A 642 19.90 -5.98 -45.39
N GLN A 643 19.27 -5.58 -46.49
CA GLN A 643 17.93 -6.06 -46.84
C GLN A 643 17.98 -7.48 -47.33
N LEU A 644 17.01 -8.29 -46.93
CA LEU A 644 16.82 -9.64 -47.38
C LEU A 644 16.10 -9.69 -48.72
N GLN A 645 16.29 -10.78 -49.48
CA GLN A 645 15.66 -11.00 -50.76
C GLN A 645 14.14 -10.95 -50.67
N ARG A 646 13.53 -10.36 -51.70
CA ARG A 646 12.07 -10.23 -51.85
C ARG A 646 11.57 -11.21 -52.92
N LEU A 647 10.34 -11.62 -52.78
CA LEU A 647 9.67 -12.41 -53.82
C LEU A 647 9.53 -11.59 -55.09
N PRO A 648 10.01 -12.10 -56.24
CA PRO A 648 9.89 -11.42 -57.53
C PRO A 648 8.42 -11.06 -57.86
N GLY A 649 8.19 -9.87 -58.40
CA GLY A 649 6.85 -9.42 -58.85
C GLY A 649 5.88 -9.00 -57.80
N ARG A 650 6.18 -9.07 -56.48
CA ARG A 650 5.29 -8.67 -55.38
C ARG A 650 5.80 -7.44 -54.62
N ARG A 651 5.68 -6.27 -55.26
CA ARG A 651 6.10 -4.98 -54.68
C ARG A 651 5.30 -4.54 -53.43
N ILE A 652 4.16 -5.21 -53.16
CA ILE A 652 3.25 -4.87 -52.04
C ILE A 652 3.74 -5.46 -50.70
N LEU A 653 4.67 -6.42 -50.72
CA LEU A 653 5.20 -7.03 -49.50
C LEU A 653 6.19 -6.06 -48.82
N GLU A 654 6.08 -5.97 -47.51
CA GLU A 654 6.96 -5.16 -46.68
C GLU A 654 8.41 -5.62 -46.77
N PRO A 655 9.38 -4.74 -47.02
CA PRO A 655 10.79 -5.08 -47.01
C PRO A 655 11.24 -5.67 -45.68
N ARG A 656 12.12 -6.67 -45.73
CA ARG A 656 12.74 -7.29 -44.55
C ARG A 656 14.25 -7.08 -44.59
N GLY A 657 14.85 -6.93 -43.42
CA GLY A 657 16.29 -6.77 -43.27
C GLY A 657 16.83 -7.66 -42.16
N ALA A 658 18.12 -7.91 -42.20
CA ALA A 658 18.84 -8.58 -41.15
C ALA A 658 20.01 -7.75 -40.66
N LEU A 659 20.28 -7.85 -39.38
CA LEU A 659 21.35 -7.17 -38.65
C LEU A 659 22.24 -8.20 -38.00
N TRP A 660 23.48 -8.32 -38.44
CA TRP A 660 24.50 -9.21 -37.89
C TRP A 660 25.46 -8.42 -37.03
N VAL A 661 25.59 -8.79 -35.78
CA VAL A 661 26.51 -8.19 -34.82
C VAL A 661 27.38 -9.25 -34.14
N ARG A 662 28.55 -8.83 -33.71
CA ARG A 662 29.46 -9.58 -32.84
C ARG A 662 29.44 -8.94 -31.46
N VAL A 663 29.19 -9.75 -30.44
CA VAL A 663 29.16 -9.30 -29.04
C VAL A 663 30.28 -10.00 -28.26
N GLU A 664 31.08 -9.26 -27.54
CA GLU A 664 32.20 -9.78 -26.74
C GLU A 664 31.81 -9.92 -25.28
N VAL A 665 31.70 -11.19 -24.81
CA VAL A 665 31.32 -11.50 -23.43
C VAL A 665 32.42 -12.30 -22.78
N GLU A 666 33.05 -11.78 -21.72
CA GLU A 666 34.14 -12.47 -20.98
C GLU A 666 35.27 -13.02 -21.89
N GLY A 667 35.61 -12.29 -22.96
CA GLY A 667 36.65 -12.72 -23.92
C GLY A 667 36.19 -13.73 -24.98
N LEU A 668 34.91 -14.11 -24.98
CA LEU A 668 34.30 -14.95 -26.00
C LEU A 668 33.49 -14.10 -27.00
N CYS A 669 33.66 -14.37 -28.29
CA CYS A 669 32.92 -13.71 -29.34
C CYS A 669 31.64 -14.48 -29.69
N HIS A 670 30.50 -13.83 -29.49
CA HIS A 670 29.18 -14.36 -29.86
C HIS A 670 28.69 -13.69 -31.15
N GLN A 671 28.28 -14.49 -32.12
CA GLN A 671 27.70 -14.01 -33.39
C GLN A 671 26.18 -14.06 -33.26
N LEU A 672 25.51 -12.94 -33.57
CA LEU A 672 24.06 -12.83 -33.49
C LEU A 672 23.49 -12.15 -34.73
N ILE A 673 22.54 -12.80 -35.37
CA ILE A 673 21.79 -12.25 -36.50
C ILE A 673 20.36 -12.01 -36.04
N ASN A 674 19.91 -10.76 -36.09
CA ASN A 674 18.55 -10.35 -35.80
C ASN A 674 17.79 -10.04 -37.10
N THR A 675 16.66 -10.72 -37.30
CA THR A 675 15.77 -10.45 -38.43
C THR A 675 14.31 -10.63 -38.08
N HIS A 676 13.43 -10.01 -38.89
CA HIS A 676 12.00 -10.21 -38.88
C HIS A 676 11.54 -10.72 -40.23
N PHE A 677 11.25 -12.00 -40.33
CA PHE A 677 10.86 -12.64 -41.59
C PHE A 677 9.51 -12.18 -42.12
N GLY A 678 9.32 -12.35 -43.44
CA GLY A 678 8.06 -12.08 -44.11
C GLY A 678 6.92 -13.02 -43.67
N LEU A 679 5.67 -12.60 -43.93
CA LEU A 679 4.48 -13.33 -43.48
C LEU A 679 4.21 -14.59 -44.32
N SER A 680 4.61 -14.65 -45.60
CA SER A 680 4.34 -15.81 -46.45
C SER A 680 5.42 -16.88 -46.29
N ARG A 681 5.01 -18.18 -46.37
CA ARG A 681 5.95 -19.30 -46.30
C ARG A 681 7.03 -19.24 -47.37
N ARG A 682 6.67 -18.85 -48.61
CA ARG A 682 7.62 -18.74 -49.72
C ARG A 682 8.65 -17.64 -49.50
N GLU A 683 8.23 -16.53 -48.95
CA GLU A 683 9.11 -15.41 -48.61
C GLU A 683 10.11 -15.81 -47.51
N ARG A 684 9.61 -16.47 -46.45
CA ARG A 684 10.50 -16.95 -45.37
C ARG A 684 11.55 -17.94 -45.84
N LEU A 685 11.18 -18.88 -46.75
CA LEU A 685 12.15 -19.82 -47.32
C LEU A 685 13.22 -19.10 -48.09
N LEU A 686 12.85 -18.15 -48.98
CA LEU A 686 13.79 -17.37 -49.75
C LEU A 686 14.72 -16.54 -48.82
N GLN A 687 14.20 -15.93 -47.80
CA GLN A 687 14.97 -15.17 -46.82
C GLN A 687 15.88 -16.05 -45.95
N CYS A 688 15.47 -17.26 -45.61
CA CYS A 688 16.34 -18.25 -44.97
C CYS A 688 17.48 -18.70 -45.87
N GLU A 689 17.20 -18.97 -47.15
CA GLU A 689 18.23 -19.34 -48.14
C GLU A 689 19.24 -18.19 -48.31
N ASP A 690 18.77 -16.95 -48.33
CA ASP A 690 19.62 -15.74 -48.37
C ASP A 690 20.54 -15.68 -47.12
N LEU A 691 20.02 -15.85 -45.92
CA LEU A 691 20.80 -15.84 -44.67
C LEU A 691 21.77 -17.01 -44.53
N LEU A 692 21.54 -18.12 -45.20
CA LEU A 692 22.43 -19.28 -45.22
C LEU A 692 23.42 -19.21 -46.38
N GLY A 693 23.32 -18.19 -47.20
CA GLY A 693 24.22 -17.93 -48.32
C GLY A 693 25.60 -17.42 -47.92
N PRO A 694 26.53 -17.33 -48.90
CA PRO A 694 27.92 -16.95 -48.63
C PRO A 694 28.10 -15.50 -48.16
N ASP A 695 27.05 -14.70 -48.27
CA ASP A 695 27.08 -13.28 -47.91
C ASP A 695 26.83 -13.00 -46.42
N TRP A 696 26.35 -13.99 -45.66
CA TRP A 696 26.03 -13.89 -44.20
C TRP A 696 26.88 -14.79 -43.33
#